data_fdedef9e3d956b45b2a27011a97f02dc
#
_entry.id   fdedef9e3d956b45b2a27011a97f02dc
#
_cell.length_a   1.000
_cell.length_b   1.000
_cell.length_c   1.000
_cell.angle_alpha   90.00
_cell.angle_beta   90.00
_cell.angle_gamma   90.00
#
_symmetry.space_group_name_H-M   'P 1'
#
loop_
_entity.id
_entity.type
_entity.pdbx_description
1 polymer ?
#
loop_
_entity_poly.entity_id
_entity_poly.type
_entity_poly.pdbx_seq_one_letter_code
_entity_poly.pdbx_strand_id
1 'polypeptide(L)'
;MNINELIIYNKTIPKREAIYVDYPSNLSQELCTYLSQKGIEKLYCHQAEMFEKADEGNNVVITTSTASGKTLSFLLPVIQEILSNPLARAIFIYPTKALASDQYRAILPYLEYFGANRISAGVYDGDTPVNERSRIRKNANIILTNPEMINAAFLPNHSKFGFDFIFSNLKYVVIDELHTYRGAFGSHLANVFRRLGRVCRYYNSVPKYLCSSATIANPVELAEEICGQKFIEVHKDGSPAPKKNFKLVQPPKIMGNDKKYYGQLQSTSVAAELIPDLVENDNSFIAFAKSRRNVEVILKEARDKLETEVFFGGSLKDKISGYRGGYTPLERKEIENKMITGVLRGLVSTNALELGIDIGKIDTTVIVGYPGTRASFWQQSGRAGRSGMESTNYMIFDNLPFDQYIAINPDWIFEGRSENAVIDKNNLLIELAHIRAAAAEIPLTLDDISVFPDLGETIPVLIRASELANQSGKFAWCGNSFPAGDFSLRNIDKKRYKLINKENNKEITEMDEMQAFREVHNGAIYMHDSVQYQVVKLDLESRTAFANPFNGNYYTMPGGITNIRIIQGSKDVDYERTKVTFGDVNVDDIVYMYKKLQFHNHQNLGFEQLDKPLSKDFDTESTWIKIPNNVVNVYRRLLQESQNGMIIRNNHFEGVCFAIKNAAMMATMTEQEDIGVTMSNNAVEIRENYDGEVYMFVYDKYVGGLGYAEKVFDLIADIIKEAIKMVSGCKCDNGCAACIGDYQLNKAMVLWGLKNLLEEIEAPKDIKLIEYAPSTFIRKPFKFVELQEKWKEFCEYIKENGDSFGKFLSTIPEVEIENRTLILVLNNTFYKEWVMEESNKKSIINIISFNTDAPVGIELRVRIEKIEEDRNNVKNKLQRRYKDLVE
;
A
#
# COMPACT_ATOMS: atom_id res chain seq x y z
N MET A 1 -34.47 4.41 0.01
CA MET A 1 -33.85 5.17 -1.13
C MET A 1 -33.97 4.31 -2.38
N ASN A 2 -34.37 4.87 -3.54
CA ASN A 2 -34.42 4.09 -4.79
C ASN A 2 -33.05 4.05 -5.46
N ILE A 3 -32.33 2.95 -5.33
CA ILE A 3 -30.99 2.79 -5.88
C ILE A 3 -30.95 2.89 -7.41
N ASN A 4 -32.04 2.52 -8.10
CA ASN A 4 -32.08 2.60 -9.55
C ASN A 4 -31.99 4.04 -10.08
N GLU A 5 -32.43 5.02 -9.32
CA GLU A 5 -32.33 6.45 -9.67
C GLU A 5 -30.90 6.98 -9.51
N LEU A 6 -30.05 6.29 -8.77
CA LEU A 6 -28.66 6.65 -8.53
C LEU A 6 -27.68 6.01 -9.54
N ILE A 7 -28.16 5.15 -10.43
CA ILE A 7 -27.34 4.52 -11.43
C ILE A 7 -27.02 5.55 -12.53
N ILE A 8 -25.74 5.88 -12.66
CA ILE A 8 -25.26 6.85 -13.67
C ILE A 8 -24.75 6.18 -14.94
N TYR A 9 -24.42 4.90 -14.87
CA TYR A 9 -23.88 4.15 -16.01
C TYR A 9 -24.20 2.66 -15.91
N ASN A 10 -24.57 2.05 -17.03
CA ASN A 10 -24.82 0.63 -17.16
C ASN A 10 -23.95 0.05 -18.28
N LYS A 11 -23.18 -0.99 -17.99
CA LYS A 11 -22.39 -1.73 -18.98
C LYS A 11 -22.76 -3.21 -18.92
N THR A 12 -23.15 -3.77 -20.04
CA THR A 12 -23.35 -5.20 -20.17
C THR A 12 -22.18 -5.80 -20.95
N ILE A 13 -21.48 -6.75 -20.37
CA ILE A 13 -20.50 -7.58 -21.04
C ILE A 13 -21.22 -8.83 -21.51
N PRO A 14 -21.25 -9.09 -22.83
CA PRO A 14 -21.96 -10.24 -23.38
C PRO A 14 -21.30 -11.56 -22.95
N LYS A 15 -22.06 -12.64 -23.01
CA LYS A 15 -21.56 -14.00 -22.85
C LYS A 15 -20.44 -14.25 -23.88
N ARG A 16 -19.38 -14.89 -23.42
CA ARG A 16 -18.29 -15.40 -24.28
C ARG A 16 -18.34 -16.92 -24.31
N GLU A 17 -18.29 -17.50 -25.50
CA GLU A 17 -18.22 -18.95 -25.68
C GLU A 17 -16.77 -19.44 -25.46
N ALA A 18 -16.64 -20.71 -25.05
CA ALA A 18 -15.34 -21.32 -24.85
C ALA A 18 -14.62 -21.59 -26.19
N ILE A 19 -13.29 -21.46 -26.15
CA ILE A 19 -12.40 -21.87 -27.25
C ILE A 19 -11.72 -23.16 -26.84
N TYR A 20 -12.21 -24.27 -27.35
CA TYR A 20 -11.70 -25.59 -27.06
C TYR A 20 -10.65 -26.03 -28.10
N VAL A 21 -9.66 -26.78 -27.62
CA VAL A 21 -8.70 -27.51 -28.44
C VAL A 21 -8.61 -28.96 -27.99
N ASP A 22 -8.18 -29.84 -28.86
CA ASP A 22 -7.96 -31.25 -28.53
C ASP A 22 -6.80 -31.38 -27.52
N TYR A 23 -6.67 -32.53 -26.87
CA TYR A 23 -5.55 -32.76 -25.97
C TYR A 23 -4.22 -32.67 -26.73
N PRO A 24 -3.18 -32.03 -26.14
CA PRO A 24 -1.83 -32.06 -26.68
C PRO A 24 -1.36 -33.48 -26.92
N SER A 25 -0.68 -33.74 -28.04
CA SER A 25 -0.25 -35.09 -28.43
C SER A 25 0.72 -35.75 -27.45
N ASN A 26 1.42 -34.93 -26.66
CA ASN A 26 2.36 -35.34 -25.61
C ASN A 26 1.71 -35.49 -24.21
N LEU A 27 0.41 -35.19 -24.06
CA LEU A 27 -0.32 -35.45 -22.83
C LEU A 27 -0.53 -36.96 -22.64
N SER A 28 -0.19 -37.49 -21.47
CA SER A 28 -0.25 -38.94 -21.22
C SER A 28 -1.66 -39.49 -21.35
N GLN A 29 -1.78 -40.69 -21.92
CA GLN A 29 -3.07 -41.36 -22.12
C GLN A 29 -3.83 -41.54 -20.80
N GLU A 30 -3.14 -41.72 -19.70
CA GLU A 30 -3.71 -41.87 -18.37
C GLU A 30 -4.37 -40.59 -17.87
N LEU A 31 -3.74 -39.43 -18.11
CA LEU A 31 -4.34 -38.11 -17.83
C LEU A 31 -5.54 -37.83 -18.75
N CYS A 32 -5.42 -38.15 -20.06
CA CYS A 32 -6.54 -38.02 -20.98
C CYS A 32 -7.77 -38.85 -20.53
N THR A 33 -7.52 -40.06 -20.08
CA THR A 33 -8.59 -40.93 -19.56
C THR A 33 -9.25 -40.33 -18.32
N TYR A 34 -8.47 -39.84 -17.38
CA TYR A 34 -8.99 -39.18 -16.18
C TYR A 34 -9.83 -37.95 -16.53
N LEU A 35 -9.32 -37.07 -17.39
CA LEU A 35 -10.03 -35.84 -17.80
C LEU A 35 -11.35 -36.18 -18.49
N SER A 36 -11.37 -37.17 -19.39
CA SER A 36 -12.57 -37.65 -20.07
C SER A 36 -13.63 -38.17 -19.09
N GLN A 37 -13.19 -38.94 -18.06
CA GLN A 37 -14.10 -39.43 -17.00
C GLN A 37 -14.68 -38.28 -16.16
N LYS A 38 -13.98 -37.14 -16.07
CA LYS A 38 -14.49 -35.93 -15.42
C LYS A 38 -15.33 -35.04 -16.33
N GLY A 39 -15.61 -35.49 -17.57
CA GLY A 39 -16.38 -34.75 -18.57
C GLY A 39 -15.59 -33.61 -19.26
N ILE A 40 -14.26 -33.61 -19.14
CA ILE A 40 -13.37 -32.65 -19.79
C ILE A 40 -12.80 -33.35 -21.05
N GLU A 41 -13.55 -33.37 -22.14
CA GLU A 41 -13.12 -34.03 -23.37
C GLU A 41 -12.14 -33.20 -24.20
N LYS A 42 -12.11 -31.90 -23.99
CA LYS A 42 -11.23 -30.94 -24.65
C LYS A 42 -10.73 -29.92 -23.65
N LEU A 43 -9.54 -29.38 -23.86
CA LEU A 43 -8.99 -28.31 -23.03
C LEU A 43 -9.36 -26.93 -23.59
N TYR A 44 -9.39 -25.93 -22.74
CA TYR A 44 -9.34 -24.54 -23.21
C TYR A 44 -7.98 -24.26 -23.87
N CYS A 45 -7.96 -23.38 -24.88
CA CYS A 45 -6.73 -23.12 -25.65
C CYS A 45 -5.54 -22.72 -24.74
N HIS A 46 -5.75 -21.90 -23.71
CA HIS A 46 -4.68 -21.50 -22.78
C HIS A 46 -4.19 -22.65 -21.89
N GLN A 47 -5.05 -23.64 -21.60
CA GLN A 47 -4.65 -24.81 -20.80
C GLN A 47 -3.71 -25.73 -21.60
N ALA A 48 -4.04 -25.95 -22.86
CA ALA A 48 -3.20 -26.73 -23.75
C ALA A 48 -1.88 -25.99 -24.06
N GLU A 49 -1.93 -24.69 -24.39
CA GLU A 49 -0.75 -23.88 -24.68
C GLU A 49 0.21 -23.84 -23.47
N MET A 50 -0.30 -23.65 -22.23
CA MET A 50 0.55 -23.67 -21.04
C MET A 50 1.21 -25.04 -20.84
N PHE A 51 0.48 -26.13 -21.03
CA PHE A 51 1.03 -27.47 -20.97
C PHE A 51 2.15 -27.68 -21.98
N GLU A 52 1.91 -27.34 -23.26
CA GLU A 52 2.89 -27.50 -24.35
C GLU A 52 4.17 -26.69 -24.05
N LYS A 53 4.02 -25.41 -23.66
CA LYS A 53 5.18 -24.57 -23.34
C LYS A 53 5.97 -25.07 -22.12
N ALA A 54 5.28 -25.57 -21.09
CA ALA A 54 5.94 -26.17 -19.91
C ALA A 54 6.67 -27.47 -20.29
N ASP A 55 6.10 -28.31 -21.13
CA ASP A 55 6.69 -29.57 -21.58
C ASP A 55 7.91 -29.32 -22.49
N GLU A 56 7.91 -28.26 -23.32
CA GLU A 56 9.07 -27.75 -24.05
C GLU A 56 10.22 -27.30 -23.11
N GLY A 57 9.97 -27.23 -21.80
CA GLY A 57 10.97 -26.87 -20.80
C GLY A 57 11.03 -25.37 -20.48
N ASN A 58 10.06 -24.57 -20.89
CA ASN A 58 10.00 -23.14 -20.60
C ASN A 58 9.41 -22.84 -19.22
N ASN A 59 9.76 -21.68 -18.63
CA ASN A 59 8.97 -21.10 -17.56
C ASN A 59 7.82 -20.32 -18.17
N VAL A 60 6.63 -20.42 -17.59
CA VAL A 60 5.42 -19.90 -18.21
C VAL A 60 4.61 -19.06 -17.23
N VAL A 61 4.14 -17.89 -17.65
CA VAL A 61 3.17 -17.08 -16.93
C VAL A 61 1.85 -17.03 -17.70
N ILE A 62 0.75 -17.42 -17.04
CA ILE A 62 -0.60 -17.39 -17.60
C ILE A 62 -1.38 -16.19 -17.06
N THR A 63 -1.92 -15.36 -17.98
CA THR A 63 -2.62 -14.11 -17.65
C THR A 63 -4.04 -14.13 -18.20
N THR A 64 -4.88 -15.00 -17.66
CA THR A 64 -6.28 -15.12 -18.05
C THR A 64 -7.21 -14.64 -16.93
N SER A 65 -8.49 -14.45 -17.25
CA SER A 65 -9.50 -13.96 -16.30
C SER A 65 -9.64 -14.86 -15.07
N THR A 66 -10.26 -14.33 -14.01
CA THR A 66 -10.61 -15.12 -12.82
C THR A 66 -11.58 -16.24 -13.19
N ALA A 67 -11.46 -17.40 -12.54
CA ALA A 67 -12.26 -18.61 -12.79
C ALA A 67 -12.12 -19.20 -14.23
N SER A 68 -11.06 -18.89 -14.97
CA SER A 68 -10.78 -19.45 -16.30
C SER A 68 -10.22 -20.87 -16.30
N GLY A 69 -10.05 -21.50 -15.12
CA GLY A 69 -9.47 -22.83 -15.00
C GLY A 69 -7.94 -22.86 -15.02
N LYS A 70 -7.27 -21.80 -14.58
CA LYS A 70 -5.79 -21.70 -14.46
C LYS A 70 -5.17 -22.84 -13.65
N THR A 71 -5.87 -23.30 -12.61
CA THR A 71 -5.40 -24.42 -11.77
C THR A 71 -5.13 -25.68 -12.61
N LEU A 72 -6.01 -26.04 -13.56
CA LEU A 72 -5.77 -27.15 -14.45
C LEU A 72 -4.55 -26.93 -15.34
N SER A 73 -4.31 -25.71 -15.81
CA SER A 73 -3.19 -25.36 -16.69
C SER A 73 -1.83 -25.74 -16.09
N PHE A 74 -1.59 -25.47 -14.79
CA PHE A 74 -0.32 -25.81 -14.14
C PHE A 74 -0.34 -27.21 -13.48
N LEU A 75 -1.52 -27.77 -13.18
CA LEU A 75 -1.58 -29.16 -12.65
C LEU A 75 -1.22 -30.19 -13.70
N LEU A 76 -1.60 -30.03 -14.95
CA LEU A 76 -1.34 -31.01 -16.01
C LEU A 76 0.15 -31.34 -16.14
N PRO A 77 1.08 -30.37 -16.37
CA PRO A 77 2.50 -30.68 -16.49
C PRO A 77 3.11 -31.24 -15.19
N VAL A 78 2.65 -30.75 -14.03
CA VAL A 78 3.15 -31.25 -12.74
C VAL A 78 2.73 -32.68 -12.49
N ILE A 79 1.48 -33.05 -12.74
CA ILE A 79 1.00 -34.41 -12.53
C ILE A 79 1.64 -35.38 -13.54
N GLN A 80 1.78 -34.95 -14.79
CA GLN A 80 2.47 -35.75 -15.80
C GLN A 80 3.92 -36.10 -15.40
N GLU A 81 4.68 -35.11 -14.93
CA GLU A 81 6.03 -35.32 -14.42
C GLU A 81 6.05 -36.30 -13.23
N ILE A 82 5.12 -36.17 -12.26
CA ILE A 82 5.05 -37.05 -11.09
C ILE A 82 4.70 -38.50 -11.49
N LEU A 83 3.79 -38.68 -12.44
CA LEU A 83 3.40 -39.99 -12.94
C LEU A 83 4.57 -40.69 -13.66
N SER A 84 5.40 -39.94 -14.37
CA SER A 84 6.59 -40.48 -15.04
C SER A 84 7.78 -40.63 -14.09
N ASN A 85 7.89 -39.78 -13.08
CA ASN A 85 8.96 -39.76 -12.09
C ASN A 85 8.39 -39.61 -10.66
N PRO A 86 8.15 -40.74 -9.96
CA PRO A 86 7.56 -40.72 -8.62
C PRO A 86 8.38 -39.96 -7.55
N LEU A 87 9.68 -39.72 -7.82
CA LEU A 87 10.51 -38.93 -6.93
C LEU A 87 10.32 -37.41 -7.13
N ALA A 88 9.73 -36.98 -8.26
CA ALA A 88 9.52 -35.60 -8.56
C ALA A 88 8.74 -34.87 -7.46
N ARG A 89 9.17 -33.64 -7.17
CA ARG A 89 8.56 -32.75 -6.18
C ARG A 89 8.18 -31.46 -6.85
N ALA A 90 7.03 -30.91 -6.40
CA ALA A 90 6.54 -29.61 -6.80
C ALA A 90 6.15 -28.78 -5.56
N ILE A 91 6.52 -27.53 -5.54
CA ILE A 91 6.14 -26.57 -4.49
C ILE A 91 5.17 -25.58 -5.10
N PHE A 92 3.97 -25.49 -4.52
CA PHE A 92 2.92 -24.58 -4.91
C PHE A 92 2.83 -23.45 -3.88
N ILE A 93 3.02 -22.20 -4.31
CA ILE A 93 3.13 -21.02 -3.47
C ILE A 93 1.88 -20.17 -3.66
N TYR A 94 1.16 -19.93 -2.57
CA TYR A 94 -0.07 -19.14 -2.53
C TYR A 94 0.10 -17.94 -1.59
N PRO A 95 -0.50 -16.79 -1.88
CA PRO A 95 -0.36 -15.59 -1.05
C PRO A 95 -1.01 -15.71 0.33
N THR A 96 -1.96 -16.65 0.49
CA THR A 96 -2.67 -16.88 1.76
C THR A 96 -2.84 -18.36 2.07
N LYS A 97 -2.90 -18.71 3.37
CA LYS A 97 -3.17 -20.08 3.85
C LYS A 97 -4.53 -20.58 3.39
N ALA A 98 -5.54 -19.71 3.40
CA ALA A 98 -6.91 -20.05 2.99
C ALA A 98 -6.96 -20.51 1.53
N LEU A 99 -6.27 -19.79 0.63
CA LEU A 99 -6.20 -20.16 -0.78
C LEU A 99 -5.45 -21.49 -0.97
N ALA A 100 -4.34 -21.72 -0.26
CA ALA A 100 -3.62 -22.98 -0.30
C ALA A 100 -4.52 -24.18 0.12
N SER A 101 -5.32 -23.99 1.19
CA SER A 101 -6.25 -25.02 1.67
C SER A 101 -7.41 -25.28 0.68
N ASP A 102 -7.88 -24.25 -0.01
CA ASP A 102 -8.93 -24.39 -1.03
C ASP A 102 -8.41 -25.11 -2.27
N GLN A 103 -7.24 -24.71 -2.75
CA GLN A 103 -6.58 -25.36 -3.89
C GLN A 103 -6.17 -26.81 -3.61
N TYR A 104 -5.88 -27.15 -2.36
CA TYR A 104 -5.68 -28.55 -1.97
C TYR A 104 -6.94 -29.39 -2.23
N ARG A 105 -8.14 -28.85 -1.97
CA ARG A 105 -9.40 -29.54 -2.30
C ARG A 105 -9.54 -29.81 -3.81
N ALA A 106 -9.07 -28.89 -4.67
CA ALA A 106 -9.09 -29.08 -6.11
C ALA A 106 -8.13 -30.22 -6.58
N ILE A 107 -7.09 -30.53 -5.80
CA ILE A 107 -6.15 -31.62 -6.10
C ILE A 107 -6.66 -32.98 -5.61
N LEU A 108 -7.52 -33.04 -4.58
CA LEU A 108 -8.02 -34.31 -4.01
C LEU A 108 -8.59 -35.31 -5.03
N PRO A 109 -9.39 -34.90 -6.05
CA PRO A 109 -9.92 -35.84 -7.04
C PRO A 109 -8.82 -36.57 -7.85
N TYR A 110 -7.66 -35.93 -8.06
CA TYR A 110 -6.52 -36.55 -8.71
C TYR A 110 -5.85 -37.59 -7.79
N LEU A 111 -5.70 -37.24 -6.50
CA LEU A 111 -5.11 -38.17 -5.51
C LEU A 111 -5.98 -39.42 -5.34
N GLU A 112 -7.30 -39.28 -5.37
CA GLU A 112 -8.27 -40.38 -5.29
C GLU A 112 -8.19 -41.27 -6.52
N TYR A 113 -8.09 -40.69 -7.73
CA TYR A 113 -8.05 -41.44 -8.98
C TYR A 113 -6.73 -42.21 -9.17
N PHE A 114 -5.59 -41.53 -9.01
CA PHE A 114 -4.28 -42.13 -9.25
C PHE A 114 -3.80 -42.96 -8.05
N GLY A 115 -4.37 -42.74 -6.87
CA GLY A 115 -4.00 -43.42 -5.62
C GLY A 115 -2.81 -42.75 -4.91
N ALA A 116 -2.89 -42.76 -3.58
CA ALA A 116 -1.93 -42.08 -2.70
C ALA A 116 -0.48 -42.65 -2.78
N ASN A 117 -0.30 -43.84 -3.35
CA ASN A 117 1.02 -44.42 -3.58
C ASN A 117 1.70 -43.86 -4.84
N ARG A 118 0.98 -43.24 -5.74
CA ARG A 118 1.49 -42.69 -7.00
C ARG A 118 1.61 -41.16 -6.96
N ILE A 119 0.62 -40.52 -6.40
CA ILE A 119 0.59 -39.06 -6.23
C ILE A 119 0.13 -38.74 -4.82
N SER A 120 0.87 -37.91 -4.13
CA SER A 120 0.52 -37.43 -2.80
C SER A 120 0.72 -35.93 -2.70
N ALA A 121 -0.18 -35.25 -1.96
CA ALA A 121 -0.12 -33.82 -1.75
C ALA A 121 -0.38 -33.48 -0.28
N GLY A 122 0.04 -32.28 0.14
CA GLY A 122 -0.23 -31.79 1.48
C GLY A 122 -0.02 -30.29 1.63
N VAL A 123 -0.81 -29.68 2.50
CA VAL A 123 -0.65 -28.28 2.89
C VAL A 123 0.39 -28.18 4.00
N TYR A 124 1.41 -27.37 3.77
CA TYR A 124 2.48 -27.10 4.72
C TYR A 124 2.51 -25.62 5.08
N ASP A 125 1.91 -25.26 6.18
CA ASP A 125 1.83 -23.89 6.68
C ASP A 125 1.99 -23.81 8.21
N GLY A 126 1.79 -22.61 8.78
CA GLY A 126 1.91 -22.39 10.23
C GLY A 126 0.90 -23.18 11.07
N ASP A 127 -0.26 -23.52 10.51
CA ASP A 127 -1.35 -24.20 11.21
C ASP A 127 -1.26 -25.74 11.08
N THR A 128 -0.36 -26.25 10.21
CA THR A 128 -0.15 -27.68 9.99
C THR A 128 0.46 -28.34 11.23
N PRO A 129 -0.18 -29.39 11.81
CA PRO A 129 0.34 -30.10 12.96
C PRO A 129 1.73 -30.71 12.72
N VAL A 130 2.55 -30.81 13.78
CA VAL A 130 3.96 -31.24 13.68
C VAL A 130 4.11 -32.67 13.08
N ASN A 131 3.24 -33.58 13.47
CA ASN A 131 3.22 -34.94 12.92
C ASN A 131 2.92 -34.97 11.41
N GLU A 132 1.97 -34.14 10.94
CA GLU A 132 1.61 -33.98 9.53
C GLU A 132 2.77 -33.37 8.75
N ARG A 133 3.44 -32.35 9.29
CA ARG A 133 4.61 -31.74 8.66
C ARG A 133 5.68 -32.77 8.32
N SER A 134 5.95 -33.72 9.23
CA SER A 134 6.93 -34.80 8.98
C SER A 134 6.46 -35.73 7.86
N ARG A 135 5.18 -36.09 7.83
CA ARG A 135 4.60 -36.92 6.77
C ARG A 135 4.66 -36.25 5.39
N ILE A 136 4.31 -34.96 5.32
CA ILE A 136 4.33 -34.19 4.07
C ILE A 136 5.76 -34.12 3.52
N ARG A 137 6.75 -33.77 4.34
CA ARG A 137 8.14 -33.66 3.88
C ARG A 137 8.69 -34.95 3.29
N LYS A 138 8.30 -36.09 3.86
CA LYS A 138 8.80 -37.42 3.40
C LYS A 138 8.07 -37.92 2.14
N ASN A 139 6.75 -37.73 2.08
CA ASN A 139 5.91 -38.45 1.13
C ASN A 139 5.29 -37.57 0.04
N ALA A 140 4.97 -36.29 0.32
CA ALA A 140 4.20 -35.48 -0.62
C ALA A 140 5.01 -35.11 -1.87
N ASN A 141 4.46 -35.41 -3.04
CA ASN A 141 4.95 -34.97 -4.33
C ASN A 141 4.61 -33.47 -4.56
N ILE A 142 3.42 -33.05 -4.16
CA ILE A 142 2.94 -31.66 -4.27
C ILE A 142 2.81 -31.08 -2.87
N ILE A 143 3.53 -30.01 -2.60
CA ILE A 143 3.51 -29.30 -1.32
C ILE A 143 2.93 -27.91 -1.55
N LEU A 144 1.74 -27.65 -0.99
CA LEU A 144 1.09 -26.35 -1.04
C LEU A 144 1.51 -25.53 0.17
N THR A 145 2.02 -24.34 -0.05
CA THR A 145 2.60 -23.52 1.02
C THR A 145 2.45 -22.01 0.72
N ASN A 146 3.08 -21.17 1.52
CA ASN A 146 3.13 -19.73 1.34
C ASN A 146 4.58 -19.20 1.42
N PRO A 147 4.85 -17.95 1.00
CA PRO A 147 6.20 -17.37 1.02
C PRO A 147 6.85 -17.38 2.39
N GLU A 148 6.08 -17.13 3.45
CA GLU A 148 6.57 -17.09 4.83
C GLU A 148 7.16 -18.44 5.26
N MET A 149 6.53 -19.54 4.84
CA MET A 149 7.05 -20.89 5.13
C MET A 149 8.29 -21.24 4.33
N ILE A 150 8.38 -20.81 3.07
CA ILE A 150 9.62 -20.96 2.29
C ILE A 150 10.77 -20.23 3.00
N ASN A 151 10.54 -18.96 3.39
CA ASN A 151 11.54 -18.14 4.07
C ASN A 151 11.98 -18.72 5.41
N ALA A 152 11.02 -19.05 6.30
CA ALA A 152 11.32 -19.34 7.70
C ALA A 152 11.47 -20.84 8.03
N ALA A 153 11.01 -21.75 7.14
CA ALA A 153 11.07 -23.18 7.42
C ALA A 153 11.83 -23.96 6.36
N PHE A 154 11.56 -23.77 5.07
CA PHE A 154 12.15 -24.61 4.02
C PHE A 154 13.63 -24.29 3.81
N LEU A 155 13.96 -23.04 3.51
CA LEU A 155 15.33 -22.63 3.19
C LEU A 155 16.30 -22.80 4.38
N PRO A 156 15.98 -22.34 5.61
CA PRO A 156 16.88 -22.53 6.76
C PRO A 156 17.09 -23.97 7.17
N ASN A 157 16.17 -24.86 6.83
CA ASN A 157 16.26 -26.29 7.15
C ASN A 157 16.52 -27.15 5.92
N HIS A 158 17.01 -26.60 4.82
CA HIS A 158 17.18 -27.30 3.56
C HIS A 158 17.95 -28.62 3.67
N SER A 159 18.90 -28.71 4.60
CA SER A 159 19.73 -29.92 4.83
C SER A 159 19.21 -30.85 5.93
N LYS A 160 18.03 -30.58 6.50
CA LYS A 160 17.48 -31.31 7.67
C LYS A 160 16.03 -31.71 7.44
N PHE A 161 15.53 -32.61 8.26
CA PHE A 161 14.12 -33.00 8.37
C PHE A 161 13.48 -33.52 7.07
N GLY A 162 14.25 -33.88 6.03
CA GLY A 162 13.75 -34.36 4.74
C GLY A 162 13.53 -33.23 3.69
N PHE A 163 13.92 -31.98 3.97
CA PHE A 163 13.91 -30.92 2.96
C PHE A 163 14.98 -31.13 1.88
N ASP A 164 16.11 -31.72 2.22
CA ASP A 164 17.17 -32.16 1.30
C ASP A 164 16.61 -33.02 0.17
N PHE A 165 15.74 -33.96 0.50
CA PHE A 165 15.07 -34.80 -0.48
C PHE A 165 14.10 -34.00 -1.39
N ILE A 166 13.40 -33.05 -0.82
CA ILE A 166 12.49 -32.16 -1.59
C ILE A 166 13.31 -31.36 -2.61
N PHE A 167 14.38 -30.69 -2.15
CA PHE A 167 15.18 -29.83 -3.05
C PHE A 167 15.96 -30.63 -4.09
N SER A 168 16.45 -31.80 -3.75
CA SER A 168 17.14 -32.68 -4.73
C SER A 168 16.25 -33.19 -5.85
N ASN A 169 14.94 -33.25 -5.61
CA ASN A 169 13.96 -33.78 -6.56
C ASN A 169 12.96 -32.69 -7.05
N LEU A 170 13.22 -31.42 -6.77
CA LEU A 170 12.32 -30.33 -7.13
C LEU A 170 12.33 -30.11 -8.65
N LYS A 171 11.17 -30.30 -9.29
CA LYS A 171 10.97 -30.15 -10.73
C LYS A 171 10.16 -28.90 -11.07
N TYR A 172 9.19 -28.55 -10.25
CA TYR A 172 8.30 -27.41 -10.49
C TYR A 172 8.16 -26.54 -9.24
N VAL A 173 8.13 -25.23 -9.47
CA VAL A 173 7.68 -24.22 -8.51
C VAL A 173 6.52 -23.49 -9.16
N VAL A 174 5.33 -23.61 -8.58
CA VAL A 174 4.11 -22.97 -9.05
C VAL A 174 3.83 -21.76 -8.17
N ILE A 175 3.61 -20.59 -8.78
CA ILE A 175 3.30 -19.33 -8.07
C ILE A 175 1.93 -18.87 -8.55
N ASP A 176 0.95 -18.95 -7.66
CA ASP A 176 -0.39 -18.49 -7.96
C ASP A 176 -0.60 -17.03 -7.52
N GLU A 177 -1.48 -16.32 -8.23
CA GLU A 177 -1.83 -14.92 -7.99
C GLU A 177 -0.59 -13.99 -7.96
N LEU A 178 0.28 -14.13 -8.96
CA LEU A 178 1.57 -13.42 -9.06
C LEU A 178 1.46 -11.91 -8.83
N HIS A 179 0.40 -11.26 -9.31
CA HIS A 179 0.13 -9.83 -9.18
C HIS A 179 -0.05 -9.36 -7.72
N THR A 180 -0.25 -10.28 -6.77
CA THR A 180 -0.32 -9.95 -5.33
C THR A 180 1.06 -9.69 -4.72
N TYR A 181 2.11 -10.19 -5.37
CA TYR A 181 3.49 -10.02 -4.95
C TYR A 181 4.09 -8.76 -5.56
N ARG A 182 3.72 -7.62 -4.99
CA ARG A 182 4.17 -6.27 -5.37
C ARG A 182 4.71 -5.51 -4.15
N GLY A 183 5.38 -4.39 -4.37
CA GLY A 183 5.96 -3.58 -3.32
C GLY A 183 6.89 -4.36 -2.39
N ALA A 184 6.84 -4.11 -1.09
CA ALA A 184 7.69 -4.79 -0.11
C ALA A 184 7.57 -6.31 -0.16
N PHE A 185 6.33 -6.83 -0.28
CA PHE A 185 6.09 -8.26 -0.30
C PHE A 185 6.72 -8.94 -1.53
N GLY A 186 6.58 -8.32 -2.71
CA GLY A 186 7.20 -8.80 -3.94
C GLY A 186 8.73 -8.71 -3.90
N SER A 187 9.28 -7.62 -3.38
CA SER A 187 10.73 -7.39 -3.23
C SER A 187 11.36 -8.42 -2.29
N HIS A 188 10.71 -8.74 -1.17
CA HIS A 188 11.11 -9.83 -0.30
C HIS A 188 11.01 -11.19 -0.99
N LEU A 189 9.91 -11.44 -1.72
CA LEU A 189 9.73 -12.72 -2.43
C LEU A 189 10.81 -12.93 -3.48
N ALA A 190 11.18 -11.91 -4.26
CA ALA A 190 12.28 -11.99 -5.21
C ALA A 190 13.60 -12.43 -4.53
N ASN A 191 13.87 -11.90 -3.34
CA ASN A 191 15.04 -12.30 -2.55
C ASN A 191 14.91 -13.70 -1.93
N VAL A 192 13.69 -14.15 -1.56
CA VAL A 192 13.44 -15.56 -1.20
C VAL A 192 13.77 -16.47 -2.38
N PHE A 193 13.39 -16.09 -3.62
CA PHE A 193 13.70 -16.86 -4.82
C PHE A 193 15.19 -16.84 -5.19
N ARG A 194 15.90 -15.75 -4.93
CA ARG A 194 17.38 -15.72 -5.03
C ARG A 194 18.01 -16.79 -4.12
N ARG A 195 17.55 -16.90 -2.87
CA ARG A 195 17.98 -17.92 -1.90
C ARG A 195 17.56 -19.32 -2.32
N LEU A 196 16.30 -19.48 -2.77
CA LEU A 196 15.81 -20.76 -3.32
C LEU A 196 16.68 -21.24 -4.49
N GLY A 197 17.02 -20.36 -5.41
CA GLY A 197 17.92 -20.68 -6.53
C GLY A 197 19.31 -21.12 -6.08
N ARG A 198 19.85 -20.54 -5.00
CA ARG A 198 21.12 -21.01 -4.38
C ARG A 198 20.99 -22.42 -3.81
N VAL A 199 19.93 -22.68 -3.05
CA VAL A 199 19.65 -24.01 -2.48
C VAL A 199 19.44 -25.03 -3.60
N CYS A 200 18.68 -24.72 -4.64
CA CYS A 200 18.50 -25.60 -5.79
C CYS A 200 19.83 -25.94 -6.49
N ARG A 201 20.68 -24.94 -6.72
CA ARG A 201 22.03 -25.17 -7.28
C ARG A 201 22.88 -26.09 -6.39
N TYR A 202 22.82 -25.91 -5.07
CA TYR A 202 23.53 -26.77 -4.12
C TYR A 202 23.12 -28.25 -4.24
N TYR A 203 21.83 -28.52 -4.54
CA TYR A 203 21.31 -29.90 -4.75
C TYR A 203 21.27 -30.32 -6.23
N ASN A 204 21.90 -29.57 -7.15
CA ASN A 204 21.89 -29.82 -8.60
C ASN A 204 20.46 -29.95 -9.18
N SER A 205 19.52 -29.19 -8.65
CA SER A 205 18.13 -29.13 -9.08
C SER A 205 17.88 -27.86 -9.90
N VAL A 206 17.14 -27.98 -11.00
CA VAL A 206 16.76 -26.88 -11.88
C VAL A 206 15.24 -26.92 -12.09
N PRO A 207 14.46 -26.40 -11.13
CA PRO A 207 13.01 -26.42 -11.26
C PRO A 207 12.52 -25.48 -12.36
N LYS A 208 11.40 -25.82 -12.99
CA LYS A 208 10.63 -24.96 -13.87
C LYS A 208 9.65 -24.14 -13.05
N TYR A 209 9.42 -22.88 -13.47
CA TYR A 209 8.51 -21.96 -12.81
C TYR A 209 7.23 -21.82 -13.64
N LEU A 210 6.09 -22.04 -13.01
CA LEU A 210 4.77 -21.87 -13.60
C LEU A 210 4.02 -20.82 -12.77
N CYS A 211 3.71 -19.68 -13.39
CA CYS A 211 3.05 -18.57 -12.71
C CYS A 211 1.63 -18.37 -13.24
N SER A 212 0.70 -18.03 -12.35
CA SER A 212 -0.60 -17.51 -12.75
C SER A 212 -0.80 -16.09 -12.23
N SER A 213 -1.43 -15.24 -13.02
CA SER A 213 -1.71 -13.85 -12.65
C SER A 213 -3.09 -13.41 -13.10
N ALA A 214 -3.67 -12.42 -12.42
CA ALA A 214 -4.69 -11.58 -13.03
C ALA A 214 -4.07 -10.73 -14.14
N THR A 215 -4.90 -10.08 -14.94
CA THR A 215 -4.43 -9.17 -15.99
C THR A 215 -3.76 -7.94 -15.38
N ILE A 216 -2.46 -7.81 -15.58
CA ILE A 216 -1.62 -6.66 -15.23
C ILE A 216 -0.85 -6.22 -16.49
N ALA A 217 -0.24 -5.04 -16.50
CA ALA A 217 0.46 -4.52 -17.67
C ALA A 217 1.80 -5.21 -17.95
N ASN A 218 2.48 -5.72 -16.90
CA ASN A 218 3.83 -6.26 -16.97
C ASN A 218 3.99 -7.67 -16.36
N PRO A 219 3.20 -8.67 -16.75
CA PRO A 219 3.21 -9.98 -16.08
C PRO A 219 4.53 -10.75 -16.29
N VAL A 220 5.11 -10.65 -17.47
CA VAL A 220 6.40 -11.31 -17.80
C VAL A 220 7.53 -10.64 -17.02
N GLU A 221 7.61 -9.31 -17.06
CA GLU A 221 8.62 -8.55 -16.33
C GLU A 221 8.57 -8.88 -14.83
N LEU A 222 7.38 -8.86 -14.21
CA LEU A 222 7.21 -9.21 -12.81
C LEU A 222 7.65 -10.65 -12.49
N ALA A 223 7.30 -11.62 -13.34
CA ALA A 223 7.70 -13.00 -13.17
C ALA A 223 9.23 -13.16 -13.28
N GLU A 224 9.85 -12.48 -14.25
CA GLU A 224 11.31 -12.47 -14.44
C GLU A 224 12.03 -11.80 -13.26
N GLU A 225 11.50 -10.68 -12.77
CA GLU A 225 12.06 -9.96 -11.62
C GLU A 225 11.98 -10.80 -10.32
N ILE A 226 10.85 -11.48 -10.07
CA ILE A 226 10.67 -12.32 -8.88
C ILE A 226 11.50 -13.60 -8.98
N CYS A 227 11.44 -14.33 -10.09
CA CYS A 227 12.03 -15.67 -10.21
C CYS A 227 13.49 -15.67 -10.69
N GLY A 228 13.98 -14.55 -11.25
CA GLY A 228 15.32 -14.44 -11.83
C GLY A 228 15.52 -15.34 -13.06
N GLN A 229 14.45 -15.64 -13.80
CA GLN A 229 14.44 -16.54 -14.97
C GLN A 229 13.64 -15.92 -16.11
N LYS A 230 13.87 -16.36 -17.36
CA LYS A 230 13.08 -15.94 -18.51
C LYS A 230 11.73 -16.65 -18.57
N PHE A 231 10.68 -15.93 -18.99
CA PHE A 231 9.32 -16.44 -19.08
C PHE A 231 8.69 -16.24 -20.45
N ILE A 232 7.74 -17.15 -20.78
CA ILE A 232 6.83 -17.01 -21.91
C ILE A 232 5.43 -16.73 -21.37
N GLU A 233 4.72 -15.77 -21.98
CA GLU A 233 3.35 -15.44 -21.62
C GLU A 233 2.33 -16.28 -22.40
N VAL A 234 1.31 -16.77 -21.68
CA VAL A 234 0.05 -17.32 -22.23
C VAL A 234 -1.08 -16.39 -21.84
N HIS A 235 -1.59 -15.61 -22.80
CA HIS A 235 -2.58 -14.54 -22.54
C HIS A 235 -3.95 -14.77 -23.18
N LYS A 236 -4.06 -15.68 -24.16
CA LYS A 236 -5.33 -15.93 -24.87
C LYS A 236 -6.29 -16.72 -24.01
N ASP A 237 -7.26 -16.03 -23.38
CA ASP A 237 -8.27 -16.67 -22.54
C ASP A 237 -9.32 -17.42 -23.39
N GLY A 238 -9.28 -18.74 -23.34
CA GLY A 238 -10.24 -19.64 -24.00
C GLY A 238 -11.41 -20.08 -23.11
N SER A 239 -11.51 -19.58 -21.89
CA SER A 239 -12.63 -19.97 -20.99
C SER A 239 -13.95 -19.31 -21.40
N PRO A 240 -15.10 -19.95 -21.14
CA PRO A 240 -16.40 -19.29 -21.29
C PRO A 240 -16.58 -18.25 -20.20
N ALA A 241 -17.28 -17.18 -20.49
CA ALA A 241 -17.68 -16.20 -19.51
C ALA A 241 -19.20 -15.94 -19.60
N PRO A 242 -19.93 -15.93 -18.47
CA PRO A 242 -21.33 -15.58 -18.47
C PRO A 242 -21.53 -14.09 -18.77
N LYS A 243 -22.76 -13.73 -19.12
CA LYS A 243 -23.16 -12.32 -19.23
C LYS A 243 -23.02 -11.63 -17.87
N LYS A 244 -22.37 -10.47 -17.85
CA LYS A 244 -22.18 -9.63 -16.67
C LYS A 244 -22.80 -8.26 -16.86
N ASN A 245 -23.62 -7.85 -15.91
CA ASN A 245 -24.20 -6.51 -15.88
C ASN A 245 -23.50 -5.68 -14.79
N PHE A 246 -22.97 -4.54 -15.18
CA PHE A 246 -22.36 -3.58 -14.27
C PHE A 246 -23.27 -2.37 -14.11
N LYS A 247 -23.50 -1.97 -12.88
CA LYS A 247 -24.29 -0.80 -12.51
C LYS A 247 -23.42 0.13 -11.64
N LEU A 248 -23.04 1.26 -12.20
CA LEU A 248 -22.24 2.26 -11.48
C LEU A 248 -23.17 3.26 -10.79
N VAL A 249 -23.06 3.34 -9.47
CA VAL A 249 -23.99 4.07 -8.59
C VAL A 249 -23.29 5.29 -8.01
N GLN A 250 -23.86 6.47 -8.26
CA GLN A 250 -23.37 7.73 -7.70
C GLN A 250 -24.24 8.12 -6.50
N PRO A 251 -23.70 8.12 -5.27
CA PRO A 251 -24.44 8.59 -4.12
C PRO A 251 -24.90 10.05 -4.29
N PRO A 252 -26.07 10.43 -3.74
CA PRO A 252 -26.62 11.77 -3.91
C PRO A 252 -25.78 12.83 -3.22
N LYS A 253 -25.72 14.02 -3.82
CA LYS A 253 -25.07 15.20 -3.26
C LYS A 253 -25.89 15.75 -2.10
N ILE A 254 -25.22 16.13 -1.02
CA ILE A 254 -25.82 16.84 0.12
C ILE A 254 -25.72 18.34 -0.18
N MET A 255 -26.87 18.95 -0.41
CA MET A 255 -26.98 20.39 -0.65
C MET A 255 -27.55 21.07 0.59
N GLY A 256 -26.94 22.18 1.02
CA GLY A 256 -27.46 22.98 2.10
C GLY A 256 -28.70 23.83 1.69
N ASN A 257 -29.36 24.43 2.65
CA ASN A 257 -30.48 25.36 2.41
C ASN A 257 -30.07 26.58 1.57
N ASP A 258 -28.78 26.90 1.56
CA ASP A 258 -28.14 27.95 0.76
C ASP A 258 -27.79 27.50 -0.67
N LYS A 259 -28.20 26.30 -1.06
CA LYS A 259 -27.87 25.62 -2.33
C LYS A 259 -26.36 25.39 -2.54
N LYS A 260 -25.54 25.49 -1.49
CA LYS A 260 -24.13 25.12 -1.56
C LYS A 260 -23.95 23.64 -1.38
N TYR A 261 -22.90 23.10 -2.01
CA TYR A 261 -22.50 21.70 -1.88
C TYR A 261 -21.77 21.49 -0.56
N TYR A 262 -22.29 20.59 0.29
CA TYR A 262 -21.71 20.25 1.59
C TYR A 262 -21.07 18.86 1.60
N GLY A 263 -21.18 18.10 0.52
CA GLY A 263 -20.63 16.77 0.41
C GLY A 263 -21.54 15.82 -0.37
N GLN A 264 -21.28 14.54 -0.20
CA GLN A 264 -22.00 13.44 -0.82
C GLN A 264 -22.37 12.43 0.26
N LEU A 265 -23.51 11.77 0.11
CA LEU A 265 -23.86 10.65 0.98
C LEU A 265 -22.76 9.56 0.89
N GLN A 266 -22.42 8.94 2.01
CA GLN A 266 -21.37 7.92 2.04
C GLN A 266 -21.76 6.68 1.23
N SER A 267 -20.78 6.10 0.53
CA SER A 267 -20.97 4.84 -0.21
C SER A 267 -21.43 3.69 0.70
N THR A 268 -20.96 3.69 1.97
CA THR A 268 -21.36 2.71 3.00
C THR A 268 -22.86 2.77 3.32
N SER A 269 -23.42 3.97 3.43
CA SER A 269 -24.85 4.14 3.70
C SER A 269 -25.71 3.74 2.49
N VAL A 270 -25.25 4.03 1.25
CA VAL A 270 -25.93 3.58 0.04
C VAL A 270 -25.87 2.05 -0.09
N ALA A 271 -24.74 1.42 0.27
CA ALA A 271 -24.64 -0.04 0.31
C ALA A 271 -25.60 -0.65 1.34
N ALA A 272 -25.71 -0.03 2.53
CA ALA A 272 -26.63 -0.46 3.57
C ALA A 272 -28.11 -0.26 3.20
N GLU A 273 -28.44 0.60 2.22
CA GLU A 273 -29.79 0.68 1.61
C GLU A 273 -30.04 -0.41 0.57
N LEU A 274 -29.00 -0.83 -0.17
CA LEU A 274 -29.13 -1.85 -1.22
C LEU A 274 -29.23 -3.26 -0.64
N ILE A 275 -28.55 -3.56 0.47
CA ILE A 275 -28.46 -4.90 1.06
C ILE A 275 -29.82 -5.49 1.46
N PRO A 276 -30.74 -4.77 2.13
CA PRO A 276 -32.10 -5.26 2.39
C PRO A 276 -32.81 -5.74 1.14
N ASP A 277 -32.83 -4.94 0.07
CA ASP A 277 -33.45 -5.31 -1.21
C ASP A 277 -32.88 -6.63 -1.78
N LEU A 278 -31.57 -6.86 -1.64
CA LEU A 278 -30.92 -8.08 -2.10
C LEU A 278 -31.35 -9.29 -1.25
N VAL A 279 -31.44 -9.14 0.08
CA VAL A 279 -31.85 -10.21 0.99
C VAL A 279 -33.31 -10.58 0.77
N GLU A 280 -34.20 -9.61 0.61
CA GLU A 280 -35.65 -9.82 0.37
C GLU A 280 -35.93 -10.53 -0.96
N ASN A 281 -35.14 -10.20 -1.99
CA ASN A 281 -35.23 -10.85 -3.30
C ASN A 281 -34.47 -12.20 -3.38
N ASP A 282 -34.04 -12.75 -2.25
CA ASP A 282 -33.34 -14.03 -2.12
C ASP A 282 -32.02 -14.11 -2.96
N ASN A 283 -31.42 -12.96 -3.29
CA ASN A 283 -30.17 -12.89 -4.01
C ASN A 283 -28.99 -13.23 -3.12
N SER A 284 -28.09 -14.08 -3.59
CA SER A 284 -26.81 -14.31 -2.93
C SER A 284 -25.79 -13.24 -3.32
N PHE A 285 -25.15 -12.63 -2.32
CA PHE A 285 -24.25 -11.50 -2.62
C PHE A 285 -23.00 -11.41 -1.73
N ILE A 286 -22.00 -10.69 -2.25
CA ILE A 286 -20.86 -10.20 -1.47
C ILE A 286 -20.75 -8.69 -1.64
N ALA A 287 -20.68 -7.97 -0.52
CA ALA A 287 -20.36 -6.57 -0.48
C ALA A 287 -18.89 -6.38 -0.05
N PHE A 288 -18.08 -5.78 -0.91
CA PHE A 288 -16.66 -5.48 -0.64
C PHE A 288 -16.52 -4.06 -0.12
N ALA A 289 -15.86 -3.89 1.02
CA ALA A 289 -15.58 -2.60 1.63
C ALA A 289 -14.08 -2.41 1.86
N LYS A 290 -13.58 -1.18 1.73
CA LYS A 290 -12.15 -0.83 1.78
C LYS A 290 -11.49 -1.07 3.15
N SER A 291 -12.26 -1.05 4.23
CA SER A 291 -11.73 -1.19 5.59
C SER A 291 -12.61 -2.05 6.48
N ARG A 292 -12.00 -2.64 7.52
CA ARG A 292 -12.73 -3.40 8.56
C ARG A 292 -13.85 -2.55 9.19
N ARG A 293 -13.59 -1.27 9.41
CA ARG A 293 -14.58 -0.32 9.93
C ARG A 293 -15.78 -0.20 9.00
N ASN A 294 -15.56 -0.03 7.69
CA ASN A 294 -16.64 0.10 6.72
C ASN A 294 -17.49 -1.18 6.67
N VAL A 295 -16.89 -2.36 6.79
CA VAL A 295 -17.62 -3.63 6.93
C VAL A 295 -18.61 -3.59 8.09
N GLU A 296 -18.15 -3.15 9.26
CA GLU A 296 -18.98 -3.10 10.46
C GLU A 296 -20.08 -2.03 10.37
N VAL A 297 -19.79 -0.88 9.79
CA VAL A 297 -20.78 0.18 9.56
C VAL A 297 -21.88 -0.31 8.63
N ILE A 298 -21.53 -0.86 7.48
CA ILE A 298 -22.49 -1.41 6.50
C ILE A 298 -23.35 -2.50 7.15
N LEU A 299 -22.69 -3.44 7.86
CA LEU A 299 -23.37 -4.55 8.49
C LEU A 299 -24.35 -4.10 9.55
N LYS A 300 -23.97 -3.15 10.40
CA LYS A 300 -24.83 -2.59 11.44
C LYS A 300 -26.04 -1.88 10.83
N GLU A 301 -25.80 -0.91 9.91
CA GLU A 301 -26.87 -0.14 9.28
C GLU A 301 -27.84 -1.04 8.49
N ALA A 302 -27.32 -2.05 7.78
CA ALA A 302 -28.17 -2.99 7.05
C ALA A 302 -29.00 -3.89 8.00
N ARG A 303 -28.42 -4.37 9.11
CA ARG A 303 -29.12 -5.15 10.12
C ARG A 303 -30.21 -4.36 10.83
N ASP A 304 -29.93 -3.10 11.17
CA ASP A 304 -30.92 -2.21 11.81
C ASP A 304 -32.16 -2.02 10.91
N LYS A 305 -31.98 -1.98 9.59
CA LYS A 305 -33.10 -1.91 8.62
C LYS A 305 -33.84 -3.23 8.49
N LEU A 306 -33.13 -4.36 8.43
CA LEU A 306 -33.73 -5.70 8.34
C LEU A 306 -34.44 -6.13 9.64
N GLU A 307 -34.16 -5.50 10.77
CA GLU A 307 -34.79 -5.79 12.06
C GLU A 307 -36.25 -5.28 12.13
N THR A 308 -36.59 -4.24 11.35
CA THR A 308 -37.97 -3.68 11.27
C THR A 308 -38.93 -4.57 10.49
N GLU A 309 -38.40 -5.59 9.78
CA GLU A 309 -39.20 -6.47 8.92
C GLU A 309 -39.26 -7.90 9.52
N VAL A 310 -40.38 -8.25 10.14
CA VAL A 310 -40.62 -9.59 10.71
C VAL A 310 -41.31 -10.47 9.68
N PHE A 311 -40.60 -11.47 9.16
CA PHE A 311 -41.20 -12.51 8.30
C PHE A 311 -41.40 -13.84 9.06
N PHE A 312 -42.41 -14.61 8.65
CA PHE A 312 -42.61 -15.98 9.14
C PHE A 312 -41.37 -16.87 8.78
N GLY A 313 -40.46 -17.10 9.74
CA GLY A 313 -39.32 -18.00 9.52
C GLY A 313 -37.97 -17.55 10.10
N GLY A 314 -37.90 -16.47 10.83
CA GLY A 314 -36.67 -15.94 11.45
C GLY A 314 -36.38 -14.49 11.08
N SER A 315 -35.46 -13.87 11.79
CA SER A 315 -35.07 -12.49 11.51
C SER A 315 -34.20 -12.43 10.26
N LEU A 316 -34.54 -11.58 9.28
CA LEU A 316 -33.74 -11.37 8.04
C LEU A 316 -32.35 -10.86 8.34
N LYS A 317 -32.10 -10.17 9.47
CA LYS A 317 -30.79 -9.70 9.90
C LYS A 317 -29.76 -10.83 10.07
N ASP A 318 -30.21 -12.07 10.36
CA ASP A 318 -29.35 -13.22 10.54
C ASP A 318 -28.91 -13.86 9.20
N LYS A 319 -29.45 -13.39 8.08
CA LYS A 319 -29.10 -13.81 6.73
C LYS A 319 -27.82 -13.13 6.21
N ILE A 320 -27.27 -12.15 6.92
CA ILE A 320 -26.05 -11.45 6.56
C ILE A 320 -24.99 -11.54 7.65
N SER A 321 -23.73 -11.65 7.25
CA SER A 321 -22.60 -11.71 8.17
C SER A 321 -21.41 -10.88 7.65
N GLY A 322 -20.53 -10.45 8.57
CA GLY A 322 -19.23 -9.92 8.21
C GLY A 322 -18.25 -11.05 7.89
N TYR A 323 -17.23 -10.76 7.07
CA TYR A 323 -16.09 -11.64 6.84
C TYR A 323 -14.79 -10.83 6.69
N ARG A 324 -13.82 -11.08 7.56
CA ARG A 324 -12.58 -10.27 7.60
C ARG A 324 -11.41 -10.99 8.26
N GLY A 325 -10.20 -10.45 8.08
CA GLY A 325 -8.96 -11.04 8.56
C GLY A 325 -8.78 -11.14 10.09
N GLY A 326 -9.70 -10.60 10.90
CA GLY A 326 -9.67 -10.71 12.37
C GLY A 326 -10.39 -11.91 12.96
N TYR A 327 -11.16 -12.64 12.17
CA TYR A 327 -11.86 -13.85 12.63
C TYR A 327 -10.92 -15.04 12.74
N THR A 328 -11.22 -15.92 13.72
CA THR A 328 -10.49 -17.18 13.89
C THR A 328 -10.70 -18.11 12.68
N PRO A 329 -9.79 -19.04 12.42
CA PRO A 329 -9.97 -20.03 11.34
C PRO A 329 -11.26 -20.83 11.43
N LEU A 330 -11.74 -21.12 12.65
CA LEU A 330 -13.01 -21.84 12.89
C LEU A 330 -14.21 -20.98 12.52
N GLU A 331 -14.25 -19.74 12.96
CA GLU A 331 -15.33 -18.79 12.63
C GLU A 331 -15.42 -18.58 11.11
N ARG A 332 -14.28 -18.40 10.43
CA ARG A 332 -14.27 -18.27 8.96
C ARG A 332 -14.88 -19.48 8.26
N LYS A 333 -14.48 -20.70 8.63
CA LYS A 333 -15.04 -21.93 8.07
C LYS A 333 -16.53 -22.06 8.33
N GLU A 334 -17.01 -21.65 9.50
CA GLU A 334 -18.44 -21.67 9.82
C GLU A 334 -19.23 -20.70 8.93
N ILE A 335 -18.73 -19.48 8.71
CA ILE A 335 -19.35 -18.49 7.83
C ILE A 335 -19.36 -18.99 6.37
N GLU A 336 -18.24 -19.54 5.89
CA GLU A 336 -18.13 -20.14 4.56
C GLU A 336 -19.15 -21.25 4.35
N ASN A 337 -19.27 -22.19 5.30
CA ASN A 337 -20.24 -23.26 5.25
C ASN A 337 -21.70 -22.75 5.27
N LYS A 338 -22.01 -21.75 6.09
CA LYS A 338 -23.35 -21.13 6.13
C LYS A 338 -23.69 -20.45 4.80
N MET A 339 -22.69 -19.88 4.11
CA MET A 339 -22.91 -19.30 2.78
C MET A 339 -23.11 -20.37 1.71
N ILE A 340 -22.28 -21.42 1.69
CA ILE A 340 -22.40 -22.56 0.76
C ILE A 340 -23.75 -23.28 0.92
N THR A 341 -24.23 -23.46 2.15
CA THR A 341 -25.50 -24.12 2.46
C THR A 341 -26.72 -23.22 2.28
N GLY A 342 -26.52 -21.92 1.95
CA GLY A 342 -27.60 -20.96 1.75
C GLY A 342 -28.31 -20.49 3.05
N VAL A 343 -27.74 -20.79 4.22
CA VAL A 343 -28.19 -20.25 5.52
C VAL A 343 -27.94 -18.74 5.55
N LEU A 344 -26.77 -18.29 5.09
CA LEU A 344 -26.48 -16.88 4.79
C LEU A 344 -26.81 -16.57 3.33
N ARG A 345 -27.30 -15.38 3.08
CA ARG A 345 -27.54 -14.83 1.74
C ARG A 345 -26.47 -13.79 1.35
N GLY A 346 -25.86 -13.15 2.31
CA GLY A 346 -24.88 -12.13 2.02
C GLY A 346 -23.72 -12.05 2.99
N LEU A 347 -22.57 -11.68 2.46
CA LEU A 347 -21.38 -11.35 3.22
C LEU A 347 -20.96 -9.91 2.95
N VAL A 348 -20.61 -9.20 4.02
CA VAL A 348 -19.91 -7.91 3.92
C VAL A 348 -18.44 -8.18 4.27
N SER A 349 -17.53 -7.96 3.33
CA SER A 349 -16.13 -8.37 3.46
C SER A 349 -15.17 -7.23 3.12
N THR A 350 -13.95 -7.33 3.64
CA THR A 350 -12.81 -6.63 3.08
C THR A 350 -12.30 -7.38 1.83
N ASN A 351 -11.12 -7.03 1.32
CA ASN A 351 -10.43 -7.79 0.26
C ASN A 351 -10.13 -9.27 0.64
N ALA A 352 -10.43 -9.71 1.86
CA ALA A 352 -10.20 -11.09 2.31
C ALA A 352 -10.91 -12.15 1.44
N LEU A 353 -12.05 -11.81 0.82
CA LEU A 353 -12.77 -12.67 -0.14
C LEU A 353 -12.47 -12.30 -1.61
N GLU A 354 -11.52 -11.44 -1.88
CA GLU A 354 -11.10 -11.09 -3.25
C GLU A 354 -10.36 -12.25 -3.93
N LEU A 355 -9.53 -12.98 -3.17
CA LEU A 355 -8.77 -14.12 -3.66
C LEU A 355 -9.60 -15.42 -3.61
N GLY A 356 -9.28 -16.31 -4.51
CA GLY A 356 -9.91 -17.58 -4.97
C GLY A 356 -10.68 -18.51 -4.03
N ILE A 357 -11.02 -18.15 -2.80
CA ILE A 357 -11.77 -19.01 -1.85
C ILE A 357 -13.16 -19.36 -2.41
N ASP A 358 -13.54 -20.63 -2.36
CA ASP A 358 -14.89 -21.06 -2.73
C ASP A 358 -15.88 -20.81 -1.59
N ILE A 359 -16.90 -20.00 -1.87
CA ILE A 359 -17.98 -19.63 -0.95
C ILE A 359 -19.36 -19.90 -1.53
N GLY A 360 -19.42 -20.74 -2.57
CA GLY A 360 -20.66 -21.14 -3.23
C GLY A 360 -21.09 -20.17 -4.35
N LYS A 361 -22.37 -20.25 -4.70
CA LYS A 361 -22.96 -19.44 -5.78
C LYS A 361 -23.22 -18.02 -5.31
N ILE A 362 -22.74 -17.06 -6.07
CA ILE A 362 -22.95 -15.62 -5.84
C ILE A 362 -23.57 -15.02 -7.10
N ASP A 363 -24.71 -14.36 -6.94
CA ASP A 363 -25.47 -13.71 -8.02
C ASP A 363 -25.05 -12.25 -8.20
N THR A 364 -24.72 -11.59 -7.08
CA THR A 364 -24.46 -10.16 -7.05
C THR A 364 -23.18 -9.82 -6.28
N THR A 365 -22.39 -8.90 -6.82
CA THR A 365 -21.33 -8.22 -6.04
C THR A 365 -21.67 -6.75 -5.86
N VAL A 366 -21.31 -6.21 -4.68
CA VAL A 366 -21.44 -4.79 -4.34
C VAL A 366 -20.07 -4.26 -3.96
N ILE A 367 -19.47 -3.46 -4.80
CA ILE A 367 -18.14 -2.88 -4.58
C ILE A 367 -18.33 -1.48 -4.03
N VAL A 368 -17.95 -1.26 -2.75
CA VAL A 368 -18.17 -0.02 -2.01
C VAL A 368 -16.91 0.84 -2.07
N GLY A 369 -16.90 1.80 -2.99
CA GLY A 369 -15.74 2.56 -3.43
C GLY A 369 -14.81 1.75 -4.33
N TYR A 370 -14.06 2.42 -5.21
CA TYR A 370 -13.10 1.77 -6.10
C TYR A 370 -12.00 1.04 -5.30
N PRO A 371 -11.71 -0.22 -5.58
CA PRO A 371 -10.83 -1.06 -4.74
C PRO A 371 -9.32 -0.77 -4.88
N GLY A 372 -8.96 0.33 -5.53
CA GLY A 372 -7.57 0.78 -5.70
C GLY A 372 -6.93 0.34 -7.01
N THR A 373 -7.27 -0.82 -7.55
CA THR A 373 -6.76 -1.33 -8.83
C THR A 373 -7.85 -1.93 -9.70
N ARG A 374 -7.64 -1.93 -11.01
CA ARG A 374 -8.52 -2.67 -11.95
C ARG A 374 -8.46 -4.17 -11.70
N ALA A 375 -7.28 -4.70 -11.37
CA ALA A 375 -7.12 -6.12 -11.05
C ALA A 375 -8.07 -6.51 -9.90
N SER A 376 -8.09 -5.74 -8.81
CA SER A 376 -9.02 -5.95 -7.68
C SER A 376 -10.48 -5.78 -8.10
N PHE A 377 -10.80 -4.77 -8.91
CA PHE A 377 -12.17 -4.59 -9.42
C PHE A 377 -12.65 -5.82 -10.21
N TRP A 378 -11.82 -6.36 -11.11
CA TRP A 378 -12.17 -7.55 -11.88
C TRP A 378 -12.21 -8.82 -11.03
N GLN A 379 -11.37 -8.94 -10.00
CA GLN A 379 -11.39 -10.05 -9.05
C GLN A 379 -12.64 -10.03 -8.18
N GLN A 380 -12.99 -8.87 -7.62
CA GLN A 380 -14.20 -8.71 -6.81
C GLN A 380 -15.46 -8.94 -7.63
N SER A 381 -15.58 -8.32 -8.82
CA SER A 381 -16.70 -8.56 -9.73
C SER A 381 -16.74 -9.98 -10.27
N GLY A 382 -15.60 -10.65 -10.38
CA GLY A 382 -15.46 -12.04 -10.79
C GLY A 382 -15.93 -13.06 -9.77
N ARG A 383 -16.28 -12.62 -8.54
CA ARG A 383 -16.88 -13.48 -7.54
C ARG A 383 -18.32 -13.88 -7.88
N ALA A 384 -19.07 -13.01 -8.53
CA ALA A 384 -20.40 -13.33 -9.04
C ALA A 384 -20.35 -14.03 -10.41
N GLY A 385 -21.29 -14.92 -10.65
CA GLY A 385 -21.47 -15.63 -11.95
C GLY A 385 -20.49 -16.78 -12.18
N ARG A 386 -19.77 -17.29 -11.19
CA ARG A 386 -18.82 -18.42 -11.36
C ARG A 386 -19.44 -19.69 -11.95
N SER A 387 -20.70 -19.95 -11.69
CA SER A 387 -21.41 -21.14 -12.18
C SER A 387 -22.00 -20.99 -13.58
N GLY A 388 -21.54 -20.02 -14.39
CA GLY A 388 -22.05 -19.80 -15.74
C GLY A 388 -23.38 -19.05 -15.81
N MET A 389 -23.91 -18.58 -14.67
CA MET A 389 -25.14 -17.77 -14.58
C MET A 389 -24.82 -16.29 -14.79
N GLU A 390 -25.82 -15.56 -15.29
CA GLU A 390 -25.77 -14.11 -15.38
C GLU A 390 -25.53 -13.49 -13.99
N SER A 391 -24.71 -12.45 -13.92
CA SER A 391 -24.40 -11.77 -12.66
C SER A 391 -24.61 -10.26 -12.74
N THR A 392 -24.95 -9.66 -11.60
CA THR A 392 -25.04 -8.20 -11.45
C THR A 392 -23.94 -7.69 -10.53
N ASN A 393 -23.26 -6.62 -10.96
CA ASN A 393 -22.17 -6.04 -10.22
C ASN A 393 -22.48 -4.55 -9.99
N TYR A 394 -22.66 -4.17 -8.73
CA TYR A 394 -22.80 -2.77 -8.35
C TYR A 394 -21.46 -2.23 -7.93
N MET A 395 -21.13 -1.02 -8.39
CA MET A 395 -20.02 -0.24 -7.86
C MET A 395 -20.58 1.08 -7.37
N ILE A 396 -20.45 1.33 -6.08
CA ILE A 396 -20.95 2.54 -5.39
C ILE A 396 -19.78 3.45 -5.14
N PHE A 397 -19.78 4.63 -5.78
CA PHE A 397 -18.66 5.55 -5.72
C PHE A 397 -18.54 6.28 -4.37
N ASP A 398 -17.31 6.41 -3.88
CA ASP A 398 -16.97 7.30 -2.77
C ASP A 398 -16.79 8.75 -3.26
N ASN A 399 -16.78 9.69 -2.31
CA ASN A 399 -16.40 11.08 -2.60
C ASN A 399 -14.86 11.22 -2.62
N LEU A 400 -14.16 10.25 -3.22
CA LEU A 400 -12.72 10.27 -3.40
C LEU A 400 -12.38 10.66 -4.84
N PRO A 401 -11.24 11.30 -5.09
CA PRO A 401 -10.88 11.81 -6.42
C PRO A 401 -11.02 10.78 -7.51
N PHE A 402 -10.49 9.59 -7.25
CA PHE A 402 -10.44 8.54 -8.23
C PHE A 402 -11.80 7.91 -8.51
N ASP A 403 -12.62 7.72 -7.47
CA ASP A 403 -14.01 7.28 -7.63
C ASP A 403 -14.79 8.28 -8.50
N GLN A 404 -14.62 9.60 -8.26
CA GLN A 404 -15.28 10.66 -9.03
C GLN A 404 -14.74 10.75 -10.47
N TYR A 405 -13.45 10.50 -10.68
CA TYR A 405 -12.89 10.40 -12.02
C TYR A 405 -13.51 9.25 -12.81
N ILE A 406 -13.64 8.05 -12.22
CA ILE A 406 -14.30 6.91 -12.85
C ILE A 406 -15.78 7.20 -13.11
N ALA A 407 -16.48 7.88 -12.18
CA ALA A 407 -17.88 8.24 -12.36
C ALA A 407 -18.11 9.12 -13.61
N ILE A 408 -17.12 9.96 -13.96
CA ILE A 408 -17.15 10.82 -15.14
C ILE A 408 -16.64 10.08 -16.39
N ASN A 409 -15.67 9.17 -16.22
CA ASN A 409 -15.01 8.42 -17.28
C ASN A 409 -15.17 6.89 -17.07
N PRO A 410 -16.40 6.35 -17.10
CA PRO A 410 -16.65 4.95 -16.73
C PRO A 410 -15.94 3.93 -17.64
N ASP A 411 -15.73 4.26 -18.90
CA ASP A 411 -15.00 3.38 -19.84
C ASP A 411 -13.54 3.15 -19.43
N TRP A 412 -12.96 4.04 -18.62
CA TRP A 412 -11.62 3.86 -18.09
C TRP A 412 -11.47 2.53 -17.33
N ILE A 413 -12.47 2.12 -16.52
CA ILE A 413 -12.39 0.88 -15.75
C ILE A 413 -12.57 -0.37 -16.61
N PHE A 414 -13.29 -0.25 -17.73
CA PHE A 414 -13.60 -1.38 -18.62
C PHE A 414 -12.61 -1.54 -19.79
N GLU A 415 -12.09 -0.44 -20.35
CA GLU A 415 -11.34 -0.40 -21.60
C GLU A 415 -9.90 0.10 -21.45
N GLY A 416 -9.54 0.60 -20.28
CA GLY A 416 -8.21 1.14 -20.05
C GLY A 416 -7.12 0.08 -19.93
N ARG A 417 -5.86 0.50 -20.06
CA ARG A 417 -4.70 -0.36 -19.83
C ARG A 417 -4.64 -0.80 -18.36
N SER A 418 -4.20 -2.03 -18.13
CA SER A 418 -3.92 -2.51 -16.78
C SER A 418 -2.75 -1.74 -16.15
N GLU A 419 -2.68 -1.73 -14.83
CA GLU A 419 -1.61 -1.09 -14.07
C GLU A 419 -0.34 -1.98 -14.03
N ASN A 420 0.81 -1.37 -13.73
CA ASN A 420 2.06 -2.08 -13.53
C ASN A 420 2.21 -2.54 -12.09
N ALA A 421 2.58 -3.80 -11.87
CA ALA A 421 3.06 -4.26 -10.57
C ALA A 421 4.55 -3.93 -10.43
N VAL A 422 4.92 -3.23 -9.34
CA VAL A 422 6.28 -2.73 -9.11
C VAL A 422 6.90 -3.42 -7.91
N ILE A 423 8.17 -3.80 -8.03
CA ILE A 423 9.01 -4.32 -6.94
C ILE A 423 10.41 -3.70 -7.05
N ASP A 424 11.10 -3.59 -5.92
CA ASP A 424 12.54 -3.33 -5.86
C ASP A 424 13.24 -4.49 -5.15
N LYS A 425 13.77 -5.43 -5.93
CA LYS A 425 14.52 -6.59 -5.41
C LYS A 425 15.90 -6.23 -4.87
N ASN A 426 16.40 -5.02 -5.19
CA ASN A 426 17.71 -4.53 -4.78
C ASN A 426 17.61 -3.52 -3.63
N ASN A 427 16.43 -3.31 -3.05
CA ASN A 427 16.33 -2.51 -1.83
C ASN A 427 17.34 -3.03 -0.81
N LEU A 428 18.27 -2.16 -0.41
CA LEU A 428 19.43 -2.53 0.39
C LEU A 428 19.03 -3.15 1.75
N LEU A 429 17.96 -2.69 2.39
CA LEU A 429 17.52 -3.25 3.68
C LEU A 429 16.93 -4.64 3.52
N ILE A 430 16.15 -4.83 2.45
CA ILE A 430 15.59 -6.12 2.10
C ILE A 430 16.73 -7.08 1.74
N GLU A 431 17.61 -6.67 0.83
CA GLU A 431 18.72 -7.51 0.37
C GLU A 431 19.65 -7.89 1.54
N LEU A 432 20.00 -6.96 2.42
CA LEU A 432 20.84 -7.21 3.60
C LEU A 432 20.23 -8.24 4.55
N ALA A 433 18.92 -8.19 4.78
CA ALA A 433 18.23 -9.18 5.60
C ALA A 433 18.30 -10.58 4.97
N HIS A 434 18.14 -10.65 3.64
CA HIS A 434 18.24 -11.90 2.91
C HIS A 434 19.67 -12.41 2.72
N ILE A 435 20.68 -11.54 2.63
CA ILE A 435 22.11 -11.92 2.63
C ILE A 435 22.48 -12.61 3.95
N ARG A 436 22.03 -12.07 5.09
CA ARG A 436 22.20 -12.70 6.41
C ARG A 436 21.59 -14.11 6.45
N ALA A 437 20.34 -14.22 5.99
CA ALA A 437 19.64 -15.49 5.93
C ALA A 437 20.34 -16.48 4.96
N ALA A 438 20.78 -16.00 3.79
CA ALA A 438 21.50 -16.79 2.80
C ALA A 438 22.83 -17.34 3.34
N ALA A 439 23.58 -16.53 4.12
CA ALA A 439 24.84 -16.94 4.76
C ALA A 439 24.62 -18.01 5.84
N ALA A 440 23.48 -17.97 6.54
CA ALA A 440 23.10 -18.98 7.54
C ALA A 440 22.63 -20.30 6.92
N GLU A 441 22.12 -20.27 5.69
CA GLU A 441 21.70 -21.47 4.95
C GLU A 441 22.87 -22.17 4.30
N ILE A 442 23.62 -21.44 3.47
CA ILE A 442 24.79 -21.92 2.76
C ILE A 442 25.84 -20.81 2.80
N PRO A 443 27.09 -21.06 3.24
CA PRO A 443 28.11 -20.03 3.24
C PRO A 443 28.21 -19.31 1.89
N LEU A 444 28.27 -17.98 1.93
CA LEU A 444 28.38 -17.15 0.74
C LEU A 444 29.77 -17.25 0.11
N THR A 445 29.83 -17.03 -1.18
CA THR A 445 31.10 -16.90 -1.94
C THR A 445 31.00 -15.64 -2.81
N LEU A 446 32.13 -15.20 -3.37
CA LEU A 446 32.13 -14.06 -4.30
C LEU A 446 31.34 -14.33 -5.59
N ASP A 447 31.14 -15.60 -5.96
CA ASP A 447 30.29 -15.97 -7.12
C ASP A 447 28.81 -15.60 -6.89
N ASP A 448 28.40 -15.48 -5.63
CA ASP A 448 27.03 -15.06 -5.25
C ASP A 448 26.76 -13.57 -5.55
N ILE A 449 27.76 -12.76 -5.98
CA ILE A 449 27.56 -11.41 -6.51
C ILE A 449 26.58 -11.43 -7.70
N SER A 450 26.59 -12.51 -8.50
CA SER A 450 25.62 -12.68 -9.58
C SER A 450 24.15 -12.78 -9.10
N VAL A 451 23.95 -13.07 -7.82
CA VAL A 451 22.63 -13.24 -7.18
C VAL A 451 22.29 -12.02 -6.33
N PHE A 452 23.26 -11.52 -5.60
CA PHE A 452 23.16 -10.34 -4.72
C PHE A 452 24.17 -9.29 -5.20
N PRO A 453 23.75 -8.28 -6.00
CA PRO A 453 24.68 -7.34 -6.62
C PRO A 453 25.54 -6.56 -5.60
N ASP A 454 24.97 -6.19 -4.47
CA ASP A 454 25.66 -5.43 -3.43
C ASP A 454 26.52 -6.29 -2.47
N LEU A 455 26.65 -7.58 -2.76
CA LEU A 455 27.36 -8.52 -1.88
C LEU A 455 28.81 -8.14 -1.64
N GLY A 456 29.50 -7.62 -2.67
CA GLY A 456 30.91 -7.22 -2.57
C GLY A 456 31.14 -6.13 -1.52
N GLU A 457 30.22 -5.18 -1.41
CA GLU A 457 30.27 -4.11 -0.42
C GLU A 457 29.71 -4.51 0.94
N THR A 458 28.74 -5.42 0.95
CA THR A 458 28.05 -5.88 2.16
C THR A 458 28.90 -6.82 3.01
N ILE A 459 29.65 -7.76 2.41
CA ILE A 459 30.50 -8.72 3.12
C ILE A 459 31.49 -8.04 4.08
N PRO A 460 32.28 -7.01 3.68
CA PRO A 460 33.20 -6.34 4.60
C PRO A 460 32.50 -5.71 5.81
N VAL A 461 31.27 -5.21 5.61
CA VAL A 461 30.47 -4.61 6.68
C VAL A 461 30.03 -5.68 7.68
N LEU A 462 29.47 -6.79 7.19
CA LEU A 462 29.00 -7.88 8.04
C LEU A 462 30.16 -8.59 8.79
N ILE A 463 31.36 -8.65 8.21
CA ILE A 463 32.55 -9.15 8.91
C ILE A 463 32.93 -8.21 10.06
N ARG A 464 32.96 -6.88 9.82
CA ARG A 464 33.24 -5.89 10.89
C ARG A 464 32.21 -5.94 12.01
N ALA A 465 30.93 -6.17 11.67
CA ALA A 465 29.87 -6.38 12.64
C ALA A 465 29.93 -7.71 13.38
N SER A 466 30.93 -8.58 13.08
CA SER A 466 31.05 -9.93 13.64
C SER A 466 29.84 -10.82 13.36
N GLU A 467 29.13 -10.56 12.26
CA GLU A 467 27.99 -11.34 11.81
C GLU A 467 28.40 -12.42 10.80
N LEU A 468 29.51 -12.19 10.06
CA LEU A 468 30.10 -13.16 9.13
C LEU A 468 31.54 -13.51 9.50
N ALA A 469 31.89 -14.80 9.38
CA ALA A 469 33.26 -15.30 9.48
C ALA A 469 33.77 -15.73 8.09
N ASN A 470 34.98 -15.28 7.72
CA ASN A 470 35.65 -15.73 6.49
C ASN A 470 36.40 -17.03 6.77
N GLN A 471 36.08 -18.09 6.07
CA GLN A 471 36.74 -19.37 6.11
C GLN A 471 37.22 -19.75 4.69
N SER A 472 38.42 -19.31 4.35
CA SER A 472 39.05 -19.59 3.04
C SER A 472 38.22 -19.17 1.84
N GLY A 473 37.68 -17.92 1.89
CA GLY A 473 36.86 -17.35 0.81
C GLY A 473 35.38 -17.75 0.86
N LYS A 474 34.96 -18.49 1.89
CA LYS A 474 33.56 -18.75 2.22
C LYS A 474 33.15 -17.93 3.43
N PHE A 475 32.05 -17.22 3.33
CA PHE A 475 31.55 -16.33 4.36
C PHE A 475 30.32 -16.97 5.04
N ALA A 476 30.53 -17.47 6.25
CA ALA A 476 29.50 -18.17 7.02
C ALA A 476 28.90 -17.24 8.08
N TRP A 477 27.62 -17.40 8.35
CA TRP A 477 26.93 -16.72 9.45
C TRP A 477 27.49 -17.16 10.80
N CYS A 478 27.83 -16.22 11.67
CA CYS A 478 28.31 -16.48 13.03
C CYS A 478 27.57 -15.66 14.10
N GLY A 479 26.52 -14.93 13.74
CA GLY A 479 25.64 -14.24 14.70
C GLY A 479 24.80 -15.20 15.54
N ASN A 480 24.26 -14.70 16.64
CA ASN A 480 23.49 -15.47 17.61
C ASN A 480 21.99 -15.59 17.26
N SER A 481 21.49 -14.86 16.25
CA SER A 481 20.09 -14.86 15.86
C SER A 481 19.75 -15.90 14.80
N PHE A 482 18.45 -16.08 14.56
CA PHE A 482 17.91 -16.82 13.43
C PHE A 482 17.52 -15.84 12.32
N PRO A 483 18.40 -15.51 11.37
CA PRO A 483 18.23 -14.37 10.47
C PRO A 483 16.94 -14.40 9.65
N ALA A 484 16.51 -15.58 9.21
CA ALA A 484 15.26 -15.71 8.43
C ALA A 484 13.99 -15.45 9.25
N GLY A 485 14.07 -15.52 10.57
CA GLY A 485 12.99 -15.20 11.50
C GLY A 485 12.99 -13.75 12.02
N ASP A 486 14.08 -13.01 11.76
CA ASP A 486 14.28 -11.67 12.31
C ASP A 486 13.57 -10.58 11.49
N PHE A 487 12.94 -10.92 10.36
CA PHE A 487 12.21 -9.98 9.51
C PHE A 487 10.91 -10.58 8.98
N SER A 488 9.97 -9.70 8.64
CA SER A 488 8.70 -10.06 8.00
C SER A 488 8.81 -9.86 6.49
N LEU A 489 8.21 -10.74 5.69
CA LEU A 489 8.14 -10.56 4.23
C LEU A 489 7.15 -9.45 3.81
N ARG A 490 6.24 -9.04 4.70
CA ARG A 490 5.19 -8.06 4.38
C ARG A 490 5.54 -6.65 4.79
N ASN A 491 6.65 -6.44 5.49
CA ASN A 491 7.07 -5.13 6.02
C ASN A 491 8.59 -5.02 6.05
N ILE A 492 9.09 -3.85 5.74
CA ILE A 492 10.53 -3.53 5.84
C ILE A 492 10.89 -3.11 7.27
N ASP A 493 9.98 -2.45 7.99
CA ASP A 493 10.23 -1.94 9.34
C ASP A 493 10.20 -3.06 10.38
N LYS A 494 11.28 -3.13 11.17
CA LYS A 494 11.43 -4.10 12.27
C LYS A 494 10.73 -3.65 13.56
N LYS A 495 10.41 -2.36 13.68
CA LYS A 495 9.80 -1.81 14.90
C LYS A 495 8.29 -2.08 14.87
N ARG A 496 7.86 -3.01 15.73
CA ARG A 496 6.45 -3.33 15.93
C ARG A 496 5.94 -2.71 17.20
N TYR A 497 4.76 -2.12 17.10
CA TYR A 497 4.02 -1.54 18.22
C TYR A 497 2.78 -2.38 18.51
N LYS A 498 2.53 -2.67 19.78
CA LYS A 498 1.37 -3.42 20.24
C LYS A 498 0.34 -2.46 20.84
N LEU A 499 -0.93 -2.68 20.51
CA LEU A 499 -2.03 -2.00 21.19
C LEU A 499 -2.68 -2.97 22.17
N ILE A 500 -2.71 -2.59 23.45
CA ILE A 500 -3.22 -3.43 24.55
C ILE A 500 -4.43 -2.76 25.19
N ASN A 501 -5.49 -3.53 25.38
CA ASN A 501 -6.64 -3.11 26.20
C ASN A 501 -6.21 -3.12 27.67
N LYS A 502 -6.22 -1.94 28.31
CA LYS A 502 -5.76 -1.75 29.68
C LYS A 502 -6.64 -2.44 30.73
N GLU A 503 -7.92 -2.69 30.44
CA GLU A 503 -8.84 -3.31 31.40
C GLU A 503 -8.58 -4.81 31.58
N ASN A 504 -8.24 -5.51 30.49
CA ASN A 504 -8.10 -6.97 30.51
C ASN A 504 -6.70 -7.47 30.09
N ASN A 505 -5.76 -6.56 29.83
CA ASN A 505 -4.39 -6.82 29.34
C ASN A 505 -4.31 -7.68 28.06
N LYS A 506 -5.38 -7.70 27.25
CA LYS A 506 -5.36 -8.40 25.97
C LYS A 506 -4.77 -7.51 24.88
N GLU A 507 -3.95 -8.12 24.03
CA GLU A 507 -3.48 -7.50 22.80
C GLU A 507 -4.67 -7.35 21.83
N ILE A 508 -4.89 -6.12 21.37
CA ILE A 508 -5.94 -5.78 20.39
C ILE A 508 -5.39 -5.98 18.98
N THR A 509 -4.20 -5.43 18.72
CA THR A 509 -3.55 -5.51 17.39
C THR A 509 -2.07 -5.17 17.50
N GLU A 510 -1.33 -5.48 16.43
CA GLU A 510 0.05 -5.09 16.22
C GLU A 510 0.18 -4.30 14.91
N MET A 511 1.05 -3.27 14.89
CA MET A 511 1.24 -2.38 13.75
C MET A 511 2.68 -1.89 13.65
N ASP A 512 3.07 -1.30 12.50
CA ASP A 512 4.38 -0.66 12.35
C ASP A 512 4.46 0.71 13.04
N GLU A 513 5.66 1.28 13.08
CA GLU A 513 5.93 2.55 13.79
C GLU A 513 5.16 3.73 13.21
N MET A 514 5.11 3.86 11.87
CA MET A 514 4.41 4.96 11.21
C MET A 514 2.90 4.88 11.46
N GLN A 515 2.34 3.68 11.34
CA GLN A 515 0.94 3.45 11.63
C GLN A 515 0.64 3.72 13.10
N ALA A 516 1.53 3.33 14.02
CA ALA A 516 1.37 3.60 15.45
C ALA A 516 1.35 5.10 15.76
N PHE A 517 2.23 5.89 15.14
CA PHE A 517 2.25 7.34 15.33
C PHE A 517 1.00 8.04 14.78
N ARG A 518 0.38 7.48 13.76
CA ARG A 518 -0.83 8.02 13.14
C ARG A 518 -2.13 7.54 13.76
N GLU A 519 -2.18 6.28 14.24
CA GLU A 519 -3.45 5.66 14.67
C GLU A 519 -3.55 5.45 16.18
N VAL A 520 -2.42 5.33 16.92
CA VAL A 520 -2.42 5.02 18.35
C VAL A 520 -1.58 5.99 19.18
N HIS A 521 -1.44 7.25 18.72
CA HIS A 521 -0.90 8.33 19.53
C HIS A 521 -1.77 8.62 20.78
N ASN A 522 -1.23 9.34 21.75
CA ASN A 522 -2.00 9.72 22.94
C ASN A 522 -3.28 10.45 22.52
N GLY A 523 -4.42 10.04 23.08
CA GLY A 523 -5.74 10.61 22.77
C GLY A 523 -6.40 10.11 21.47
N ALA A 524 -5.73 9.29 20.67
CA ALA A 524 -6.31 8.70 19.48
C ALA A 524 -7.52 7.80 19.79
N ILE A 525 -8.49 7.77 18.91
CA ILE A 525 -9.60 6.83 18.93
C ILE A 525 -9.34 5.76 17.88
N TYR A 526 -8.93 4.59 18.33
CA TYR A 526 -8.71 3.41 17.49
C TYR A 526 -9.96 2.53 17.45
N MET A 527 -10.27 2.00 16.27
CA MET A 527 -11.43 1.11 16.11
C MET A 527 -11.00 -0.31 15.80
N HIS A 528 -11.50 -1.26 16.59
CA HIS A 528 -11.26 -2.68 16.39
C HIS A 528 -12.52 -3.46 16.73
N ASP A 529 -12.99 -4.31 15.82
CA ASP A 529 -14.15 -5.17 15.98
C ASP A 529 -15.42 -4.42 16.42
N SER A 530 -15.71 -3.29 15.76
CA SER A 530 -16.82 -2.36 16.10
C SER A 530 -16.72 -1.73 17.49
N VAL A 531 -15.66 -2.00 18.23
CA VAL A 531 -15.38 -1.38 19.53
C VAL A 531 -14.41 -0.21 19.33
N GLN A 532 -14.73 0.94 19.90
CA GLN A 532 -13.83 2.07 19.95
C GLN A 532 -12.92 1.93 21.17
N TYR A 533 -11.66 2.31 20.98
CA TYR A 533 -10.65 2.34 22.04
C TYR A 533 -9.98 3.69 22.06
N GLN A 534 -10.02 4.37 23.21
CA GLN A 534 -9.26 5.60 23.40
C GLN A 534 -7.86 5.28 23.91
N VAL A 535 -6.84 5.68 23.17
CA VAL A 535 -5.45 5.50 23.57
C VAL A 535 -5.12 6.47 24.71
N VAL A 536 -4.72 5.90 25.85
CA VAL A 536 -4.37 6.65 27.06
C VAL A 536 -2.89 6.99 27.07
N LYS A 537 -2.05 6.05 26.59
CA LYS A 537 -0.59 6.22 26.59
C LYS A 537 0.02 5.41 25.42
N LEU A 538 0.87 6.06 24.66
CA LEU A 538 1.82 5.42 23.73
C LEU A 538 3.20 5.45 24.39
N ASP A 539 3.76 4.29 24.67
CA ASP A 539 5.08 4.11 25.26
C ASP A 539 6.08 3.72 24.16
N LEU A 540 6.97 4.64 23.82
CA LEU A 540 7.91 4.47 22.71
C LEU A 540 9.04 3.50 23.06
N GLU A 541 9.44 3.39 24.34
CA GLU A 541 10.52 2.49 24.76
C GLU A 541 10.07 1.03 24.73
N SER A 542 8.91 0.74 25.32
CA SER A 542 8.31 -0.60 25.29
C SER A 542 7.58 -0.91 23.97
N ARG A 543 7.43 0.07 23.07
CA ARG A 543 6.66 -0.02 21.81
C ARG A 543 5.24 -0.53 22.04
N THR A 544 4.58 0.01 23.06
CA THR A 544 3.27 -0.44 23.49
C THR A 544 2.33 0.73 23.68
N ALA A 545 1.18 0.68 23.04
CA ALA A 545 0.08 1.60 23.28
C ALA A 545 -0.95 0.95 24.20
N PHE A 546 -1.46 1.69 25.17
CA PHE A 546 -2.51 1.27 26.09
C PHE A 546 -3.78 2.05 25.82
N ALA A 547 -4.89 1.34 25.66
CA ALA A 547 -6.18 1.95 25.36
C ALA A 547 -7.29 1.39 26.25
N ASN A 548 -8.30 2.20 26.52
CA ASN A 548 -9.52 1.78 27.20
C ASN A 548 -10.67 1.72 26.19
N PRO A 549 -11.67 0.85 26.39
CA PRO A 549 -12.90 0.91 25.63
C PRO A 549 -13.53 2.31 25.73
N PHE A 550 -14.02 2.82 24.62
CA PHE A 550 -14.57 4.17 24.50
C PHE A 550 -15.92 4.10 23.79
N ASN A 551 -16.88 4.91 24.22
CA ASN A 551 -18.18 5.00 23.58
C ASN A 551 -18.51 6.47 23.33
N GLY A 552 -17.97 7.01 22.27
CA GLY A 552 -18.16 8.41 21.87
C GLY A 552 -18.62 8.52 20.42
N ASN A 553 -19.10 9.71 20.06
CA ASN A 553 -19.61 9.98 18.71
C ASN A 553 -18.59 10.69 17.80
N TYR A 554 -17.29 10.40 18.01
CA TYR A 554 -16.23 10.96 17.19
C TYR A 554 -15.07 9.98 16.99
N TYR A 555 -14.27 10.26 15.96
CA TYR A 555 -12.97 9.61 15.71
C TYR A 555 -11.87 10.66 15.57
N THR A 556 -10.62 10.23 15.60
CA THR A 556 -9.45 11.12 15.45
C THR A 556 -8.78 10.95 14.11
N MET A 557 -8.21 12.05 13.59
CA MET A 557 -7.43 12.10 12.37
C MET A 557 -6.11 12.84 12.66
N PRO A 558 -4.94 12.20 12.48
CA PRO A 558 -3.65 12.84 12.74
C PRO A 558 -3.40 14.00 11.78
N GLY A 559 -2.71 15.02 12.27
CA GLY A 559 -2.17 16.13 11.49
C GLY A 559 -0.67 16.23 11.71
N GLY A 560 0.07 16.49 10.64
CA GLY A 560 1.52 16.51 10.67
C GLY A 560 2.14 17.35 9.55
N ILE A 561 3.46 17.33 9.49
CA ILE A 561 4.29 17.97 8.48
C ILE A 561 5.27 16.92 7.97
N THR A 562 5.51 16.91 6.66
CA THR A 562 6.56 16.12 6.05
C THR A 562 7.64 17.06 5.52
N ASN A 563 8.85 16.92 6.03
CA ASN A 563 10.04 17.61 5.53
C ASN A 563 10.83 16.67 4.65
N ILE A 564 11.42 17.19 3.57
CA ILE A 564 12.20 16.38 2.64
C ILE A 564 13.48 17.11 2.24
N ARG A 565 14.58 16.34 2.14
CA ARG A 565 15.92 16.83 1.75
C ARG A 565 16.52 15.91 0.70
N ILE A 566 17.07 16.50 -0.35
CA ILE A 566 17.81 15.76 -1.39
C ILE A 566 19.15 15.29 -0.80
N ILE A 567 19.43 14.01 -0.95
CA ILE A 567 20.73 13.41 -0.63
C ILE A 567 21.57 13.36 -1.91
N GLN A 568 21.05 12.70 -2.95
CA GLN A 568 21.77 12.51 -4.21
C GLN A 568 20.79 12.30 -5.37
N GLY A 569 21.05 12.93 -6.52
CA GLY A 569 20.36 12.63 -7.79
C GLY A 569 21.11 11.52 -8.54
N SER A 570 20.34 10.60 -9.12
CA SER A 570 20.86 9.44 -9.86
C SER A 570 20.56 9.50 -11.36
N LYS A 571 19.39 10.03 -11.73
CA LYS A 571 18.93 10.14 -13.13
C LYS A 571 18.27 11.49 -13.33
N ASP A 572 18.49 12.10 -14.49
CA ASP A 572 17.88 13.38 -14.87
C ASP A 572 17.22 13.27 -16.25
N VAL A 573 16.11 13.99 -16.42
CA VAL A 573 15.49 14.26 -17.73
C VAL A 573 15.08 15.73 -17.77
N ASP A 574 15.56 16.46 -18.78
CA ASP A 574 15.16 17.84 -19.04
C ASP A 574 13.97 17.87 -20.01
N TYR A 575 12.88 18.47 -19.56
CA TYR A 575 11.75 18.84 -20.37
C TYR A 575 11.80 20.33 -20.69
N GLU A 576 11.03 20.78 -21.68
CA GLU A 576 11.05 22.19 -22.11
C GLU A 576 10.86 23.20 -20.96
N ARG A 577 10.01 22.87 -19.99
CA ARG A 577 9.61 23.76 -18.89
C ARG A 577 10.12 23.36 -17.52
N THR A 578 10.51 22.12 -17.34
CA THR A 578 10.88 21.57 -16.04
C THR A 578 12.01 20.57 -16.16
N LYS A 579 12.73 20.38 -15.10
CA LYS A 579 13.68 19.29 -14.92
C LYS A 579 13.11 18.28 -13.96
N VAL A 580 13.18 17.00 -14.30
CA VAL A 580 12.78 15.89 -13.45
C VAL A 580 14.02 15.08 -13.09
N THR A 581 14.20 14.83 -11.82
CA THR A 581 15.33 14.05 -11.31
C THR A 581 14.81 12.91 -10.45
N PHE A 582 15.41 11.74 -10.56
CA PHE A 582 15.22 10.61 -9.65
C PHE A 582 16.46 10.42 -8.79
N GLY A 583 16.30 10.06 -7.53
CA GLY A 583 17.40 9.79 -6.62
C GLY A 583 16.97 9.64 -5.17
N ASP A 584 17.93 9.78 -4.27
CA ASP A 584 17.78 9.54 -2.85
C ASP A 584 17.45 10.82 -2.09
N VAL A 585 16.51 10.69 -1.14
CA VAL A 585 16.07 11.78 -0.27
C VAL A 585 15.95 11.30 1.18
N ASN A 586 16.12 12.24 2.11
CA ASN A 586 15.78 12.02 3.51
C ASN A 586 14.41 12.63 3.80
N VAL A 587 13.51 11.87 4.39
CA VAL A 587 12.14 12.26 4.75
C VAL A 587 11.98 12.24 6.25
N ASP A 588 11.45 13.32 6.81
CA ASP A 588 11.04 13.43 8.20
C ASP A 588 9.55 13.69 8.27
N ASP A 589 8.79 12.67 8.70
CA ASP A 589 7.34 12.73 8.85
C ASP A 589 6.97 12.93 10.32
N ILE A 590 6.39 14.08 10.65
CA ILE A 590 6.14 14.54 12.01
C ILE A 590 4.63 14.61 12.23
N VAL A 591 4.12 13.86 13.20
CA VAL A 591 2.75 14.00 13.71
C VAL A 591 2.80 14.82 15.00
N TYR A 592 2.15 15.99 15.02
CA TYR A 592 2.17 16.90 16.16
C TYR A 592 0.79 17.28 16.71
N MET A 593 -0.28 16.91 15.98
CA MET A 593 -1.66 17.22 16.36
C MET A 593 -2.63 16.19 15.79
N TYR A 594 -3.88 16.24 16.26
CA TYR A 594 -4.98 15.50 15.68
C TYR A 594 -6.28 16.30 15.71
N LYS A 595 -7.16 16.02 14.75
CA LYS A 595 -8.53 16.55 14.66
C LYS A 595 -9.49 15.54 15.26
N LYS A 596 -10.54 16.02 15.93
CA LYS A 596 -11.71 15.22 16.31
C LYS A 596 -12.80 15.43 15.30
N LEU A 597 -13.24 14.37 14.65
CA LEU A 597 -14.26 14.40 13.61
C LEU A 597 -15.47 13.59 14.05
N GLN A 598 -16.65 14.18 13.98
CA GLN A 598 -17.90 13.52 14.34
C GLN A 598 -18.21 12.40 13.33
N PHE A 599 -18.77 11.27 13.81
CA PHE A 599 -19.29 10.25 12.90
C PHE A 599 -20.50 10.81 12.12
N HIS A 600 -20.79 10.22 10.97
CA HIS A 600 -21.86 10.51 10.02
C HIS A 600 -21.72 11.81 9.23
N ASN A 601 -21.34 12.91 9.80
CA ASN A 601 -21.25 14.21 9.10
C ASN A 601 -19.82 14.75 8.96
N HIS A 602 -18.83 14.08 9.58
CA HIS A 602 -17.41 14.47 9.60
C HIS A 602 -17.14 15.91 10.06
N GLN A 603 -18.08 16.47 10.84
CA GLN A 603 -17.91 17.79 11.41
C GLN A 603 -16.69 17.85 12.32
N ASN A 604 -15.85 18.84 12.12
CA ASN A 604 -14.68 19.06 12.96
C ASN A 604 -15.13 19.59 14.33
N LEU A 605 -14.88 18.79 15.37
CA LEU A 605 -15.21 19.13 16.76
C LEU A 605 -14.08 19.86 17.48
N GLY A 606 -12.92 20.02 16.83
CA GLY A 606 -11.74 20.67 17.38
C GLY A 606 -10.43 19.95 17.07
N PHE A 607 -9.34 20.59 17.49
CA PHE A 607 -7.98 20.11 17.32
C PHE A 607 -7.33 19.93 18.68
N GLU A 608 -6.51 18.91 18.83
CA GLU A 608 -5.63 18.77 19.99
C GLU A 608 -4.19 18.57 19.54
N GLN A 609 -3.27 19.18 20.27
CA GLN A 609 -1.83 19.01 20.06
C GLN A 609 -1.32 17.84 20.88
N LEU A 610 -0.35 17.12 20.36
CA LEU A 610 0.37 16.11 21.13
C LEU A 610 1.35 16.80 22.07
N ASP A 611 1.49 16.29 23.29
CA ASP A 611 2.46 16.80 24.28
C ASP A 611 3.89 16.78 23.73
N LYS A 612 4.20 15.76 22.91
CA LYS A 612 5.45 15.65 22.17
C LYS A 612 5.13 15.23 20.74
N PRO A 613 5.71 15.89 19.73
CA PRO A 613 5.62 15.43 18.35
C PRO A 613 6.20 14.02 18.21
N LEU A 614 5.57 13.21 17.39
CA LEU A 614 6.04 11.88 17.00
C LEU A 614 6.66 12.00 15.62
N SER A 615 7.96 11.75 15.50
CA SER A 615 8.74 11.94 14.28
C SER A 615 9.34 10.63 13.83
N LYS A 616 9.28 10.37 12.52
CA LYS A 616 9.98 9.29 11.86
C LYS A 616 10.84 9.86 10.75
N ASP A 617 12.15 9.76 10.93
CA ASP A 617 13.18 10.13 9.97
C ASP A 617 13.66 8.88 9.23
N PHE A 618 13.68 8.94 7.89
CA PHE A 618 14.14 7.82 7.06
C PHE A 618 14.61 8.27 5.69
N ASP A 619 15.60 7.55 5.14
CA ASP A 619 16.04 7.73 3.78
C ASP A 619 15.22 6.86 2.83
N THR A 620 14.89 7.41 1.66
CA THR A 620 14.08 6.73 0.65
C THR A 620 14.36 7.26 -0.75
N GLU A 621 13.75 6.64 -1.75
CA GLU A 621 13.80 7.08 -3.13
C GLU A 621 12.71 8.10 -3.44
N SER A 622 13.00 9.05 -4.33
CA SER A 622 12.07 10.06 -4.78
C SER A 622 12.32 10.47 -6.23
N THR A 623 11.24 10.81 -6.90
CA THR A 623 11.27 11.61 -8.12
C THR A 623 10.86 13.03 -7.76
N TRP A 624 11.69 14.02 -8.12
CA TRP A 624 11.34 15.42 -7.90
C TRP A 624 11.33 16.23 -9.19
N ILE A 625 10.37 17.12 -9.25
CA ILE A 625 10.04 17.95 -10.41
C ILE A 625 10.31 19.39 -10.04
N LYS A 626 11.15 20.07 -10.79
CA LYS A 626 11.38 21.50 -10.64
C LYS A 626 10.15 22.28 -11.07
N ILE A 627 9.60 23.12 -10.19
CA ILE A 627 8.43 23.93 -10.50
C ILE A 627 8.88 25.19 -11.25
N PRO A 628 8.27 25.54 -12.40
CA PRO A 628 8.59 26.73 -13.13
C PRO A 628 8.42 28.01 -12.29
N ASN A 629 9.38 28.95 -12.38
CA ASN A 629 9.42 30.14 -11.55
C ASN A 629 8.15 31.03 -11.69
N ASN A 630 7.53 31.06 -12.87
CA ASN A 630 6.28 31.79 -13.06
C ASN A 630 5.15 31.20 -12.21
N VAL A 631 5.06 29.87 -12.08
CA VAL A 631 4.07 29.20 -11.21
C VAL A 631 4.35 29.52 -9.74
N VAL A 632 5.60 29.39 -9.32
CA VAL A 632 6.04 29.70 -7.95
C VAL A 632 5.67 31.12 -7.57
N ASN A 633 6.00 32.09 -8.41
CA ASN A 633 5.75 33.52 -8.16
C ASN A 633 4.26 33.84 -8.07
N VAL A 634 3.42 33.23 -8.91
CA VAL A 634 1.97 33.45 -8.86
C VAL A 634 1.39 32.78 -7.63
N TYR A 635 1.72 31.53 -7.33
CA TYR A 635 1.15 30.80 -6.18
C TYR A 635 1.53 31.44 -4.84
N ARG A 636 2.76 31.95 -4.69
CA ARG A 636 3.17 32.70 -3.49
C ARG A 636 2.38 33.96 -3.27
N ARG A 637 1.86 34.59 -4.34
CA ARG A 637 1.04 35.83 -4.30
C ARG A 637 -0.45 35.57 -4.22
N LEU A 638 -0.90 34.32 -4.35
CA LEU A 638 -2.30 33.94 -4.18
C LEU A 638 -2.59 33.77 -2.69
N LEU A 639 -3.01 34.87 -2.06
CA LEU A 639 -3.51 34.90 -0.68
C LEU A 639 -5.02 35.21 -0.72
N GLN A 640 -5.79 34.54 0.14
CA GLN A 640 -7.19 34.89 0.33
C GLN A 640 -7.35 35.73 1.59
N GLU A 641 -8.11 36.83 1.44
CA GLU A 641 -8.66 37.56 2.60
C GLU A 641 -9.76 36.72 3.23
N SER A 642 -9.65 36.41 4.53
CA SER A 642 -10.77 35.84 5.27
C SER A 642 -11.83 36.89 5.51
N GLN A 643 -13.09 36.45 5.72
CA GLN A 643 -14.23 37.36 6.05
C GLN A 643 -14.00 38.18 7.33
N ASN A 644 -12.98 37.87 8.13
CA ASN A 644 -12.64 38.58 9.38
C ASN A 644 -11.33 39.38 9.30
N GLY A 645 -10.84 39.68 8.10
CA GLY A 645 -9.60 40.48 7.93
C GLY A 645 -8.31 39.69 8.21
N MET A 646 -8.40 38.39 8.51
CA MET A 646 -7.23 37.52 8.56
C MET A 646 -6.83 37.06 7.16
N ILE A 647 -5.54 37.11 6.83
CA ILE A 647 -5.02 36.59 5.57
C ILE A 647 -4.85 35.10 5.73
N ILE A 648 -5.69 34.32 5.03
CA ILE A 648 -5.55 32.87 4.93
C ILE A 648 -4.74 32.55 3.67
N ARG A 649 -3.66 31.80 3.82
CA ARG A 649 -2.89 31.27 2.70
C ARG A 649 -3.63 30.11 2.07
N ASN A 650 -4.04 30.23 0.82
CA ASN A 650 -4.44 29.10 0.00
C ASN A 650 -3.21 28.53 -0.71
N ASN A 651 -2.75 27.41 -0.22
CA ASN A 651 -1.61 26.72 -0.79
C ASN A 651 -2.01 25.90 -2.03
N HIS A 652 -2.02 26.52 -3.21
CA HIS A 652 -2.35 25.84 -4.47
C HIS A 652 -1.36 24.75 -4.87
N PHE A 653 -0.15 24.75 -4.30
CA PHE A 653 0.77 23.64 -4.44
C PHE A 653 0.21 22.34 -3.87
N GLU A 654 -0.55 22.38 -2.78
CA GLU A 654 -1.22 21.20 -2.22
C GLU A 654 -2.20 20.59 -3.22
N GLY A 655 -2.93 21.41 -3.97
CA GLY A 655 -3.83 20.93 -5.03
C GLY A 655 -3.08 20.25 -6.19
N VAL A 656 -1.92 20.79 -6.57
CA VAL A 656 -1.05 20.17 -7.58
C VAL A 656 -0.49 18.85 -7.07
N CYS A 657 0.06 18.82 -5.84
CA CYS A 657 0.55 17.60 -5.20
C CYS A 657 -0.54 16.53 -5.10
N PHE A 658 -1.76 16.94 -4.73
CA PHE A 658 -2.90 16.04 -4.62
C PHE A 658 -3.25 15.41 -5.97
N ALA A 659 -3.33 16.18 -7.04
CA ALA A 659 -3.63 15.67 -8.39
C ALA A 659 -2.53 14.74 -8.91
N ILE A 660 -1.27 15.11 -8.74
CA ILE A 660 -0.11 14.27 -9.13
C ILE A 660 -0.08 12.98 -8.32
N LYS A 661 -0.32 13.04 -7.00
CA LYS A 661 -0.38 11.84 -6.15
C LYS A 661 -1.39 10.83 -6.67
N ASN A 662 -2.61 11.29 -6.96
CA ASN A 662 -3.67 10.40 -7.43
C ASN A 662 -3.34 9.79 -8.81
N ALA A 663 -2.79 10.58 -9.72
CA ALA A 663 -2.36 10.09 -11.04
C ALA A 663 -1.19 9.09 -10.93
N ALA A 664 -0.22 9.33 -10.03
CA ALA A 664 0.90 8.42 -9.78
C ALA A 664 0.42 7.08 -9.20
N MET A 665 -0.50 7.12 -8.23
CA MET A 665 -1.11 5.91 -7.66
C MET A 665 -1.81 5.06 -8.72
N MET A 666 -2.49 5.70 -9.67
CA MET A 666 -3.12 5.00 -10.81
C MET A 666 -2.11 4.29 -11.70
N ALA A 667 -0.97 4.92 -11.94
CA ALA A 667 0.05 4.39 -12.85
C ALA A 667 0.87 3.25 -12.24
N THR A 668 0.99 3.18 -10.90
CA THR A 668 1.93 2.29 -10.18
C THR A 668 1.25 1.22 -9.31
N MET A 669 -0.08 1.05 -9.37
CA MET A 669 -0.84 0.12 -8.50
C MET A 669 -0.58 0.32 -7.00
N THR A 670 -0.35 1.55 -6.56
CA THR A 670 -0.04 1.86 -5.16
C THR A 670 -1.28 2.30 -4.38
N GLU A 671 -1.21 2.14 -3.07
CA GLU A 671 -2.19 2.66 -2.11
C GLU A 671 -1.75 4.04 -1.56
N GLN A 672 -2.61 4.71 -0.80
CA GLN A 672 -2.30 6.03 -0.24
C GLN A 672 -1.12 6.02 0.75
N GLU A 673 -0.89 4.86 1.36
CA GLU A 673 0.19 4.61 2.31
C GLU A 673 1.53 4.33 1.63
N ASP A 674 1.55 3.99 0.34
CA ASP A 674 2.77 3.60 -0.38
C ASP A 674 3.57 4.80 -0.88
N ILE A 675 2.88 5.83 -1.40
CA ILE A 675 3.49 7.02 -2.02
C ILE A 675 3.14 8.28 -1.25
N GLY A 676 4.14 9.13 -1.01
CA GLY A 676 4.00 10.49 -0.53
C GLY A 676 4.23 11.52 -1.63
N VAL A 677 3.53 12.64 -1.57
CA VAL A 677 3.81 13.82 -2.42
C VAL A 677 3.87 15.06 -1.55
N THR A 678 4.95 15.80 -1.66
CA THR A 678 5.14 17.04 -0.89
C THR A 678 5.95 18.07 -1.70
N MET A 679 5.91 19.31 -1.27
CA MET A 679 6.73 20.39 -1.83
C MET A 679 7.99 20.59 -1.00
N SER A 680 9.03 21.12 -1.61
CA SER A 680 10.19 21.62 -0.87
C SER A 680 9.77 22.71 0.14
N ASN A 681 10.44 22.75 1.29
CA ASN A 681 10.08 23.63 2.42
C ASN A 681 10.01 25.12 2.05
N ASN A 682 10.79 25.52 1.05
CA ASN A 682 10.83 26.90 0.54
C ASN A 682 9.65 27.28 -0.40
N ALA A 683 8.78 26.34 -0.77
CA ALA A 683 7.68 26.61 -1.72
C ALA A 683 6.71 27.70 -1.22
N VAL A 684 6.47 27.73 0.08
CA VAL A 684 5.51 28.65 0.73
C VAL A 684 6.18 29.89 1.33
N GLU A 685 7.46 30.11 1.16
CA GLU A 685 8.16 31.30 1.66
C GLU A 685 7.78 32.54 0.86
N ILE A 686 7.30 33.60 1.55
CA ILE A 686 7.04 34.90 0.93
C ILE A 686 8.26 35.78 1.10
N ARG A 687 9.06 35.92 0.05
CA ARG A 687 10.17 36.90 -0.02
C ARG A 687 10.21 37.54 -1.40
N GLU A 688 10.38 38.87 -1.43
CA GLU A 688 10.85 39.54 -2.63
C GLU A 688 12.25 38.99 -2.96
N ASN A 689 12.45 38.53 -4.20
CA ASN A 689 13.74 38.07 -4.73
C ASN A 689 14.30 36.78 -4.08
N TYR A 690 13.47 35.78 -3.85
CA TYR A 690 13.98 34.45 -3.52
C TYR A 690 14.38 33.68 -4.81
N ASP A 691 15.66 33.52 -5.03
CA ASP A 691 16.27 32.83 -6.20
C ASP A 691 16.32 31.29 -6.00
N GLY A 692 15.74 30.78 -4.92
CA GLY A 692 15.76 29.34 -4.62
C GLY A 692 14.83 28.53 -5.52
N GLU A 693 15.32 27.42 -6.02
CA GLU A 693 14.52 26.49 -6.79
C GLU A 693 13.47 25.79 -5.90
N VAL A 694 12.27 25.61 -6.42
CA VAL A 694 11.16 24.92 -5.74
C VAL A 694 10.93 23.61 -6.44
N TYR A 695 10.82 22.55 -5.64
CA TYR A 695 10.63 21.20 -6.12
C TYR A 695 9.35 20.58 -5.54
N MET A 696 8.67 19.75 -6.34
CA MET A 696 7.64 18.82 -5.89
C MET A 696 8.28 17.43 -5.88
N PHE A 697 8.14 16.73 -4.77
CA PHE A 697 8.67 15.39 -4.54
C PHE A 697 7.56 14.37 -4.57
N VAL A 698 7.77 13.29 -5.31
CA VAL A 698 6.98 12.05 -5.25
C VAL A 698 7.90 10.97 -4.71
N TYR A 699 7.66 10.48 -3.51
CA TYR A 699 8.59 9.62 -2.79
C TYR A 699 7.93 8.36 -2.24
N ASP A 700 8.70 7.31 -2.08
CA ASP A 700 8.27 6.07 -1.45
C ASP A 700 8.20 6.25 0.07
N LYS A 701 7.10 5.84 0.71
CA LYS A 701 6.95 5.93 2.17
C LYS A 701 7.64 4.78 2.92
N TYR A 702 8.50 4.06 2.26
CA TYR A 702 9.25 2.94 2.80
C TYR A 702 10.74 3.26 2.86
N VAL A 703 11.38 2.82 3.93
CA VAL A 703 12.82 3.00 4.12
C VAL A 703 13.58 2.33 2.98
N GLY A 704 14.42 3.11 2.28
CA GLY A 704 15.22 2.67 1.15
C GLY A 704 14.48 2.54 -0.18
N GLY A 705 13.19 2.94 -0.25
CA GLY A 705 12.38 2.86 -1.47
C GLY A 705 11.83 1.47 -1.78
N LEU A 706 10.91 1.39 -2.71
CA LEU A 706 10.32 0.16 -3.25
C LEU A 706 10.22 0.18 -4.78
N GLY A 707 10.88 1.17 -5.42
CA GLY A 707 10.89 1.35 -6.86
C GLY A 707 9.65 2.09 -7.42
N TYR A 708 8.72 2.54 -6.56
CA TYR A 708 7.58 3.32 -7.03
C TYR A 708 8.00 4.68 -7.56
N ALA A 709 8.90 5.36 -6.85
CA ALA A 709 9.43 6.64 -7.27
C ALA A 709 10.21 6.55 -8.58
N GLU A 710 10.95 5.47 -8.82
CA GLU A 710 11.63 5.21 -10.09
C GLU A 710 10.63 5.01 -11.23
N LYS A 711 9.56 4.23 -10.98
CA LYS A 711 8.50 4.03 -11.98
C LYS A 711 7.72 5.32 -12.26
N VAL A 712 7.53 6.17 -11.26
CA VAL A 712 6.97 7.53 -11.45
C VAL A 712 7.88 8.36 -12.34
N PHE A 713 9.20 8.30 -12.17
CA PHE A 713 10.15 8.98 -13.04
C PHE A 713 10.00 8.56 -14.50
N ASP A 714 9.92 7.26 -14.76
CA ASP A 714 9.75 6.71 -16.12
C ASP A 714 8.43 7.13 -16.77
N LEU A 715 7.38 7.34 -15.99
CA LEU A 715 6.03 7.63 -16.45
C LEU A 715 5.58 9.08 -16.22
N ILE A 716 6.48 9.98 -15.79
CA ILE A 716 6.12 11.29 -15.27
C ILE A 716 5.29 12.16 -16.24
N ALA A 717 5.63 12.14 -17.53
CA ALA A 717 4.91 12.91 -18.54
C ALA A 717 3.45 12.44 -18.68
N ASP A 718 3.22 11.14 -18.63
CA ASP A 718 1.88 10.56 -18.71
C ASP A 718 1.10 10.79 -17.42
N ILE A 719 1.77 10.74 -16.27
CA ILE A 719 1.19 11.05 -14.94
C ILE A 719 0.71 12.52 -14.91
N ILE A 720 1.51 13.47 -15.40
CA ILE A 720 1.10 14.88 -15.45
C ILE A 720 -0.11 15.07 -16.39
N LYS A 721 -0.12 14.42 -17.57
CA LYS A 721 -1.27 14.48 -18.49
C LYS A 721 -2.53 13.90 -17.88
N GLU A 722 -2.42 12.78 -17.16
CA GLU A 722 -3.57 12.16 -16.50
C GLU A 722 -4.07 13.03 -15.33
N ALA A 723 -3.18 13.65 -14.54
CA ALA A 723 -3.54 14.61 -13.52
C ALA A 723 -4.33 15.81 -14.11
N ILE A 724 -3.86 16.37 -15.24
CA ILE A 724 -4.56 17.43 -15.97
C ILE A 724 -5.95 16.97 -16.40
N LYS A 725 -6.07 15.76 -16.94
CA LYS A 725 -7.34 15.19 -17.40
C LYS A 725 -8.30 14.95 -16.23
N MET A 726 -7.82 14.46 -15.09
CA MET A 726 -8.61 14.28 -13.87
C MET A 726 -9.19 15.62 -13.36
N VAL A 727 -8.35 16.64 -13.24
CA VAL A 727 -8.78 17.96 -12.75
C VAL A 727 -9.73 18.63 -13.76
N SER A 728 -9.39 18.64 -15.06
CA SER A 728 -10.23 19.27 -16.10
C SER A 728 -11.58 18.57 -16.28
N GLY A 729 -11.61 17.23 -16.18
CA GLY A 729 -12.82 16.42 -16.35
C GLY A 729 -13.80 16.50 -15.17
N CYS A 730 -13.40 17.00 -14.01
CA CYS A 730 -14.30 17.15 -12.87
C CYS A 730 -15.36 18.21 -13.14
N LYS A 731 -16.65 17.91 -12.88
CA LYS A 731 -17.79 18.79 -13.14
C LYS A 731 -18.04 19.85 -12.06
N CYS A 732 -17.15 19.99 -11.08
CA CYS A 732 -17.24 21.07 -10.09
C CYS A 732 -16.86 22.42 -10.70
N ASP A 733 -17.47 23.51 -10.21
CA ASP A 733 -17.24 24.85 -10.75
C ASP A 733 -15.86 25.43 -10.34
N ASN A 734 -15.53 25.40 -9.05
CA ASN A 734 -14.37 26.12 -8.50
C ASN A 734 -13.29 25.20 -7.90
N GLY A 735 -13.56 23.92 -7.76
CA GLY A 735 -12.72 22.94 -7.10
C GLY A 735 -13.50 22.14 -6.06
N CYS A 736 -13.03 20.96 -5.74
CA CYS A 736 -13.63 20.10 -4.72
C CYS A 736 -12.60 19.15 -4.15
N ALA A 737 -12.92 18.55 -3.00
CA ALA A 737 -12.07 17.57 -2.35
C ALA A 737 -11.71 16.37 -3.25
N ALA A 738 -12.53 16.09 -4.28
CA ALA A 738 -12.30 15.01 -5.22
C ALA A 738 -11.23 15.33 -6.28
N CYS A 739 -11.14 16.54 -6.83
CA CYS A 739 -10.22 16.86 -7.93
C CYS A 739 -8.93 17.56 -7.49
N ILE A 740 -8.96 18.38 -6.45
CA ILE A 740 -7.85 19.20 -5.96
C ILE A 740 -7.63 19.12 -4.44
N GLY A 741 -8.35 18.24 -3.75
CA GLY A 741 -8.15 17.96 -2.32
C GLY A 741 -8.87 18.90 -1.37
N ASP A 742 -9.21 20.12 -1.77
CA ASP A 742 -9.85 21.12 -0.91
C ASP A 742 -10.84 21.98 -1.70
N TYR A 743 -11.96 22.35 -1.06
CA TYR A 743 -12.96 23.28 -1.61
C TYR A 743 -12.53 24.75 -1.60
N GLN A 744 -11.50 25.09 -0.82
CA GLN A 744 -10.98 26.44 -0.70
C GLN A 744 -9.98 26.81 -1.81
N LEU A 745 -9.45 25.81 -2.51
CA LEU A 745 -8.51 25.99 -3.61
C LEU A 745 -9.26 26.32 -4.91
N ASN A 746 -8.62 27.14 -5.76
CA ASN A 746 -9.17 27.46 -7.09
C ASN A 746 -8.72 26.41 -8.12
N LYS A 747 -9.68 25.68 -8.70
CA LYS A 747 -9.46 24.64 -9.71
C LYS A 747 -8.72 25.15 -10.94
N ALA A 748 -9.09 26.34 -11.44
CA ALA A 748 -8.45 26.91 -12.63
C ALA A 748 -6.96 27.18 -12.40
N MET A 749 -6.61 27.59 -11.16
CA MET A 749 -5.22 27.81 -10.77
C MET A 749 -4.44 26.53 -10.63
N VAL A 750 -5.01 25.49 -10.00
CA VAL A 750 -4.35 24.17 -9.91
C VAL A 750 -4.13 23.59 -11.31
N LEU A 751 -5.15 23.70 -12.18
CA LEU A 751 -5.06 23.24 -13.57
C LEU A 751 -4.01 24.03 -14.37
N TRP A 752 -3.94 25.34 -14.16
CA TRP A 752 -2.91 26.19 -14.77
C TRP A 752 -1.50 25.77 -14.32
N GLY A 753 -1.29 25.51 -13.04
CA GLY A 753 -0.01 25.04 -12.52
C GLY A 753 0.41 23.69 -13.10
N LEU A 754 -0.52 22.72 -13.15
CA LEU A 754 -0.28 21.42 -13.77
C LEU A 754 0.12 21.53 -15.26
N LYS A 755 -0.61 22.35 -16.03
CA LYS A 755 -0.31 22.56 -17.46
C LYS A 755 1.04 23.23 -17.68
N ASN A 756 1.43 24.17 -16.80
CA ASN A 756 2.72 24.84 -16.87
C ASN A 756 3.94 23.93 -16.59
N LEU A 757 3.73 22.71 -16.10
CA LEU A 757 4.78 21.70 -16.05
C LEU A 757 5.15 21.15 -17.43
N LEU A 758 4.24 21.26 -18.41
CA LEU A 758 4.43 20.75 -19.77
C LEU A 758 4.63 21.86 -20.80
N GLU A 759 3.81 22.93 -20.73
CA GLU A 759 3.73 24.02 -21.71
C GLU A 759 3.63 25.38 -21.01
N GLU A 760 4.16 26.43 -21.64
CA GLU A 760 4.02 27.80 -21.09
C GLU A 760 2.64 28.36 -21.37
N ILE A 761 1.88 28.59 -20.30
CA ILE A 761 0.51 29.13 -20.37
C ILE A 761 0.44 30.36 -19.48
N GLU A 762 -0.14 31.44 -19.98
CA GLU A 762 -0.40 32.64 -19.20
C GLU A 762 -1.36 32.35 -18.02
N ALA A 763 -1.11 33.01 -16.89
CA ALA A 763 -2.00 32.88 -15.74
C ALA A 763 -3.40 33.45 -16.05
N PRO A 764 -4.48 32.84 -15.50
CA PRO A 764 -5.82 33.36 -15.66
C PRO A 764 -5.93 34.84 -15.20
N LYS A 765 -6.59 35.67 -16.01
CA LYS A 765 -6.60 37.18 -15.81
C LYS A 765 -7.46 37.64 -14.64
N ASP A 766 -8.40 36.82 -14.17
CA ASP A 766 -9.40 37.22 -13.16
C ASP A 766 -8.97 36.97 -11.70
N ILE A 767 -7.66 36.85 -11.45
CA ILE A 767 -7.13 36.47 -10.14
C ILE A 767 -6.57 37.71 -9.44
N LYS A 768 -7.05 37.97 -8.21
CA LYS A 768 -6.44 38.96 -7.34
C LYS A 768 -5.14 38.44 -6.78
N LEU A 769 -4.02 38.97 -7.28
CA LEU A 769 -2.73 38.82 -6.70
C LEU A 769 -2.49 39.92 -5.66
N ILE A 770 -1.95 39.57 -4.51
CA ILE A 770 -1.54 40.56 -3.51
C ILE A 770 -0.30 41.27 -4.01
N GLU A 771 -0.37 42.60 -4.11
CA GLU A 771 0.81 43.43 -4.30
C GLU A 771 1.61 43.46 -3.00
N TYR A 772 2.93 43.26 -3.10
CA TYR A 772 3.80 43.47 -1.96
C TYR A 772 3.70 44.92 -1.53
N ALA A 773 3.05 45.18 -0.41
CA ALA A 773 3.09 46.54 0.17
C ALA A 773 4.51 46.82 0.63
N PRO A 774 5.08 47.97 0.28
CA PRO A 774 6.35 48.39 0.87
C PRO A 774 6.18 48.44 2.38
N SER A 775 7.17 47.90 3.11
CA SER A 775 7.15 47.75 4.57
C SER A 775 6.79 49.06 5.27
N THR A 776 5.50 49.22 5.60
CA THR A 776 5.09 50.25 6.58
C THR A 776 5.57 49.76 7.94
N PHE A 777 6.26 50.60 8.67
CA PHE A 777 6.77 50.36 10.02
C PHE A 777 5.68 49.80 10.93
N ILE A 778 5.62 48.47 11.05
CA ILE A 778 4.79 47.78 12.05
C ILE A 778 5.58 47.80 13.36
N ARG A 779 4.94 48.32 14.43
CA ARG A 779 5.51 48.28 15.77
C ARG A 779 5.76 46.82 16.11
N LYS A 780 7.00 46.47 16.26
CA LYS A 780 7.42 45.06 16.54
C LYS A 780 6.80 44.62 17.85
N PRO A 781 6.01 43.54 17.88
CA PRO A 781 5.17 43.18 19.03
C PRO A 781 5.96 42.69 20.24
N PHE A 782 7.21 42.21 20.03
CA PHE A 782 8.04 41.67 21.10
C PHE A 782 9.39 42.36 21.14
N LYS A 783 10.01 42.40 22.34
CA LYS A 783 11.43 42.77 22.47
C LYS A 783 12.30 41.52 22.43
N PHE A 784 13.40 41.56 21.69
CA PHE A 784 14.32 40.42 21.53
C PHE A 784 14.78 39.86 22.88
N VAL A 785 15.17 40.74 23.81
CA VAL A 785 15.66 40.36 25.17
C VAL A 785 14.58 39.71 26.06
N GLU A 786 13.31 39.97 25.77
CA GLU A 786 12.18 39.39 26.51
C GLU A 786 11.74 38.00 25.98
N LEU A 787 12.29 37.55 24.83
CA LEU A 787 11.87 36.27 24.23
C LEU A 787 12.12 35.07 25.13
N GLN A 788 13.17 35.13 25.98
CA GLN A 788 13.44 34.05 26.93
C GLN A 788 12.29 33.83 27.91
N GLU A 789 11.66 34.92 28.36
CA GLU A 789 10.53 34.84 29.31
C GLU A 789 9.18 34.65 28.59
N LYS A 790 9.05 35.23 27.37
CA LYS A 790 7.80 35.29 26.60
C LYS A 790 7.79 34.35 25.39
N TRP A 791 8.65 33.30 25.40
CA TRP A 791 8.80 32.42 24.23
C TRP A 791 7.48 31.79 23.80
N LYS A 792 6.68 31.31 24.75
CA LYS A 792 5.36 30.72 24.46
C LYS A 792 4.40 31.71 23.84
N GLU A 793 4.31 32.92 24.38
CA GLU A 793 3.46 34.00 23.83
C GLU A 793 3.90 34.40 22.43
N PHE A 794 5.20 34.46 22.20
CA PHE A 794 5.79 34.72 20.89
C PHE A 794 5.42 33.62 19.89
N CYS A 795 5.57 32.38 20.25
CA CYS A 795 5.21 31.25 19.41
C CYS A 795 3.72 31.19 19.07
N GLU A 796 2.84 31.47 20.04
CA GLU A 796 1.41 31.57 19.82
C GLU A 796 1.07 32.72 18.85
N TYR A 797 1.67 33.88 19.04
CA TYR A 797 1.53 35.02 18.16
C TYR A 797 1.95 34.69 16.72
N ILE A 798 3.13 34.06 16.51
CA ILE A 798 3.62 33.66 15.20
C ILE A 798 2.68 32.62 14.55
N LYS A 799 2.17 31.71 15.36
CA LYS A 799 1.22 30.69 14.91
C LYS A 799 -0.15 31.28 14.50
N GLU A 800 -0.68 32.23 15.27
CA GLU A 800 -1.93 32.93 14.96
C GLU A 800 -1.82 33.79 13.71
N ASN A 801 -0.64 34.33 13.43
CA ASN A 801 -0.37 35.07 12.21
C ASN A 801 -0.05 34.20 10.97
N GLY A 802 -0.23 32.88 11.08
CA GLY A 802 -0.24 31.96 9.94
C GLY A 802 1.14 31.57 9.42
N ASP A 803 2.22 31.86 10.15
CA ASP A 803 3.56 31.43 9.76
C ASP A 803 3.76 29.93 10.01
N SER A 804 4.21 29.20 8.98
CA SER A 804 4.46 27.77 9.06
C SER A 804 5.53 27.38 10.11
N PHE A 805 6.52 28.24 10.33
CA PHE A 805 7.55 28.07 11.36
C PHE A 805 7.03 28.31 12.77
N GLY A 806 5.96 29.06 12.97
CA GLY A 806 5.38 29.30 14.28
C GLY A 806 4.97 28.00 14.99
N LYS A 807 4.53 27.01 14.22
CA LYS A 807 4.20 25.69 14.75
C LYS A 807 5.45 24.93 15.18
N PHE A 808 6.54 25.01 14.40
CA PHE A 808 7.82 24.41 14.77
C PHE A 808 8.41 25.11 16.00
N LEU A 809 8.47 26.46 16.00
CA LEU A 809 8.99 27.22 17.12
C LEU A 809 8.24 26.92 18.43
N SER A 810 6.95 26.65 18.38
CA SER A 810 6.15 26.25 19.54
C SER A 810 6.52 24.86 20.11
N THR A 811 7.22 24.03 19.35
CA THR A 811 7.74 22.75 19.86
C THR A 811 9.05 22.89 20.65
N ILE A 812 9.68 24.06 20.58
CA ILE A 812 10.92 24.35 21.29
C ILE A 812 10.55 24.76 22.71
N PRO A 813 10.92 23.99 23.72
CA PRO A 813 10.45 24.21 25.09
C PRO A 813 11.02 25.49 25.71
N GLU A 814 12.23 25.85 25.35
CA GLU A 814 12.96 26.94 25.97
C GLU A 814 13.96 27.59 24.98
N VAL A 815 14.18 28.89 25.15
CA VAL A 815 15.22 29.63 24.43
C VAL A 815 16.05 30.44 25.41
N GLU A 816 17.30 30.62 25.08
CA GLU A 816 18.22 31.48 25.83
C GLU A 816 18.75 32.59 24.94
N ILE A 817 19.03 33.75 25.53
CA ILE A 817 19.56 34.89 24.80
C ILE A 817 20.89 35.30 25.43
N GLU A 818 21.95 35.26 24.65
CA GLU A 818 23.28 35.72 25.01
C GLU A 818 23.70 36.81 24.05
N ASN A 819 23.60 38.05 24.46
CA ASN A 819 23.94 39.23 23.63
C ASN A 819 23.15 39.28 22.29
N ARG A 820 23.77 38.90 21.17
CA ARG A 820 23.19 38.83 19.81
C ARG A 820 22.84 37.41 19.40
N THR A 821 23.01 36.44 20.26
CA THR A 821 22.84 35.03 19.97
C THR A 821 21.53 34.55 20.59
N LEU A 822 20.65 33.97 19.76
CA LEU A 822 19.50 33.20 20.21
C LEU A 822 19.90 31.72 20.26
N ILE A 823 19.75 31.09 21.42
CA ILE A 823 20.06 29.69 21.61
C ILE A 823 18.74 28.93 21.77
N LEU A 824 18.43 28.05 20.82
CA LEU A 824 17.28 27.16 20.91
C LEU A 824 17.68 25.93 21.72
N VAL A 825 16.95 25.65 22.82
CA VAL A 825 17.19 24.49 23.64
C VAL A 825 16.29 23.36 23.11
N LEU A 826 16.91 22.34 22.53
CA LEU A 826 16.21 21.24 21.86
C LEU A 826 16.35 19.93 22.65
N ASN A 827 15.35 19.08 22.56
CA ASN A 827 15.30 17.80 23.26
C ASN A 827 15.89 16.64 22.45
N ASN A 828 16.20 16.84 21.16
CA ASN A 828 16.83 15.81 20.31
C ASN A 828 17.81 16.41 19.30
N THR A 829 18.68 15.54 18.75
CA THR A 829 19.73 15.92 17.79
C THR A 829 19.21 16.25 16.41
N PHE A 830 18.08 15.66 16.01
CA PHE A 830 17.47 15.83 14.69
C PHE A 830 17.10 17.30 14.43
N TYR A 831 16.38 17.94 15.37
CA TYR A 831 16.03 19.35 15.25
C TYR A 831 17.25 20.28 15.19
N LYS A 832 18.40 19.87 15.73
CA LYS A 832 19.64 20.63 15.63
C LYS A 832 20.10 20.77 14.17
N GLU A 833 20.16 19.67 13.45
CA GLU A 833 20.63 19.68 12.06
C GLU A 833 19.66 20.46 11.16
N TRP A 834 18.36 20.22 11.33
CA TRP A 834 17.31 20.90 10.60
C TRP A 834 17.33 22.42 10.87
N VAL A 835 17.46 22.84 12.13
CA VAL A 835 17.55 24.27 12.50
C VAL A 835 18.82 24.91 11.96
N MET A 836 19.93 24.17 11.94
CA MET A 836 21.23 24.68 11.52
C MET A 836 21.44 24.65 10.00
N GLU A 837 20.54 24.05 9.25
CA GLU A 837 20.52 24.16 7.79
C GLU A 837 20.34 25.62 7.39
N GLU A 838 21.17 26.11 6.44
CA GLU A 838 21.25 27.54 6.10
C GLU A 838 19.91 28.17 5.72
N SER A 839 19.02 27.45 5.04
CA SER A 839 17.68 27.91 4.67
C SER A 839 16.78 28.09 5.88
N ASN A 840 16.73 27.07 6.77
CA ASN A 840 15.87 27.07 7.96
C ASN A 840 16.41 28.04 9.01
N LYS A 841 17.72 28.07 9.20
CA LYS A 841 18.41 29.02 10.06
C LYS A 841 18.08 30.47 9.67
N LYS A 842 18.18 30.79 8.36
CA LYS A 842 17.81 32.12 7.85
C LYS A 842 16.34 32.42 8.06
N SER A 843 15.44 31.46 7.85
CA SER A 843 14.01 31.64 8.05
C SER A 843 13.68 31.94 9.52
N ILE A 844 14.25 31.19 10.45
CA ILE A 844 14.05 31.44 11.89
C ILE A 844 14.61 32.82 12.28
N ILE A 845 15.80 33.14 11.83
CA ILE A 845 16.43 34.48 12.08
C ILE A 845 15.51 35.58 11.55
N ASN A 846 14.92 35.43 10.38
CA ASN A 846 14.04 36.43 9.80
C ASN A 846 12.73 36.58 10.58
N ILE A 847 12.10 35.47 10.99
CA ILE A 847 10.90 35.51 11.82
C ILE A 847 11.16 36.26 13.12
N ILE A 848 12.28 35.96 13.78
CA ILE A 848 12.70 36.67 15.01
C ILE A 848 12.94 38.16 14.70
N SER A 849 13.76 38.46 13.67
CA SER A 849 14.09 39.84 13.29
C SER A 849 12.90 40.65 12.80
N PHE A 850 11.92 40.00 12.20
CA PHE A 850 10.70 40.67 11.72
C PHE A 850 9.76 41.05 12.88
N ASN A 851 9.62 40.17 13.86
CA ASN A 851 8.64 40.32 14.94
C ASN A 851 9.24 40.88 16.24
N THR A 852 10.53 41.10 16.30
CA THR A 852 11.21 41.66 17.49
C THR A 852 12.14 42.79 17.11
N ASP A 853 12.60 43.55 18.12
CA ASP A 853 13.63 44.59 17.98
C ASP A 853 15.06 43.99 17.98
N ALA A 854 15.22 42.77 17.49
CA ALA A 854 16.51 42.10 17.45
C ALA A 854 17.58 42.93 16.73
N PRO A 855 18.81 42.92 17.23
CA PRO A 855 19.94 43.64 16.59
C PRO A 855 20.22 43.04 15.19
N VAL A 856 20.72 43.89 14.29
CA VAL A 856 21.11 43.43 12.95
C VAL A 856 22.23 42.37 13.08
N GLY A 857 22.04 41.21 12.39
CA GLY A 857 23.03 40.14 12.42
C GLY A 857 22.99 39.26 13.66
N ILE A 858 21.79 38.92 14.13
CA ILE A 858 21.66 37.92 15.18
C ILE A 858 22.20 36.54 14.74
N GLU A 859 22.84 35.88 15.68
CA GLU A 859 23.27 34.49 15.51
C GLU A 859 22.24 33.51 16.08
N LEU A 860 22.04 32.38 15.41
CA LEU A 860 21.24 31.28 15.90
C LEU A 860 22.17 30.12 16.28
N ARG A 861 22.03 29.64 17.51
CA ARG A 861 22.73 28.46 18.01
C ARG A 861 21.72 27.46 18.57
N VAL A 862 22.12 26.20 18.66
CA VAL A 862 21.29 25.14 19.20
C VAL A 862 22.04 24.42 20.31
N ARG A 863 21.39 24.25 21.48
CA ARG A 863 21.85 23.42 22.60
C ARG A 863 20.91 22.23 22.75
N ILE A 864 21.47 21.05 23.01
CA ILE A 864 20.70 19.83 23.24
C ILE A 864 20.75 19.50 24.72
N GLU A 865 19.59 19.37 25.33
CA GLU A 865 19.46 19.08 26.78
C GLU A 865 19.58 17.59 27.11
N LYS A 866 19.19 16.68 26.17
CA LYS A 866 19.38 15.23 26.25
C LYS A 866 19.85 14.68 24.91
N ILE A 867 20.91 13.91 24.94
CA ILE A 867 21.33 13.09 23.81
C ILE A 867 20.57 11.77 23.94
N GLU A 868 19.45 11.61 23.23
CA GLU A 868 18.99 10.29 22.87
C GLU A 868 19.90 9.82 21.73
N GLU A 869 20.76 8.83 22.01
CA GLU A 869 21.51 8.13 20.99
C GLU A 869 20.50 7.38 20.10
N ASP A 870 20.07 8.03 19.04
CA ASP A 870 19.29 7.37 17.99
C ASP A 870 20.28 6.58 17.11
N ARG A 871 20.59 5.34 17.57
CA ARG A 871 21.52 4.41 16.93
C ARG A 871 21.02 3.84 15.60
N ASN A 872 19.79 4.18 15.20
CA ASN A 872 19.18 3.68 13.97
C ASN A 872 19.13 4.72 12.86
N ASN A 873 20.08 5.60 12.82
CA ASN A 873 20.12 6.60 11.78
C ASN A 873 20.46 5.96 10.43
N VAL A 874 19.43 5.62 9.67
CA VAL A 874 19.52 5.11 8.29
C VAL A 874 20.08 6.19 7.34
N LYS A 875 20.07 7.45 7.79
CA LYS A 875 20.50 8.64 7.09
C LYS A 875 21.89 8.53 6.45
N ASN A 876 22.81 7.91 7.15
CA ASN A 876 24.15 7.77 6.64
C ASN A 876 24.34 6.54 5.75
N LYS A 877 23.27 5.78 5.55
CA LYS A 877 23.27 4.56 4.81
C LYS A 877 23.72 4.75 3.37
N LEU A 878 23.23 5.80 2.72
CA LEU A 878 23.54 6.07 1.31
C LEU A 878 24.89 6.77 1.13
N GLN A 879 25.22 7.72 1.97
CA GLN A 879 26.55 8.35 1.94
C GLN A 879 27.68 7.42 2.34
N ARG A 880 27.33 6.43 3.12
CA ARG A 880 28.32 5.58 3.75
C ARG A 880 27.89 4.13 3.63
N ARG A 881 27.08 3.89 2.62
CA ARG A 881 26.33 2.67 2.32
C ARG A 881 26.57 1.47 3.26
N TYR A 882 27.67 1.45 3.96
CA TYR A 882 28.10 0.35 4.83
C TYR A 882 28.96 0.79 6.02
N LYS A 883 29.19 2.10 6.23
CA LYS A 883 30.08 2.53 7.33
C LYS A 883 29.41 2.51 8.70
N ASP A 884 28.14 2.85 8.75
CA ASP A 884 27.43 3.05 10.01
C ASP A 884 26.59 1.83 10.46
N LEU A 885 26.65 0.72 9.71
CA LEU A 885 26.13 -0.57 10.15
C LEU A 885 27.04 -1.26 11.19
N VAL A 886 28.19 -0.64 11.51
CA VAL A 886 29.22 -1.22 12.38
C VAL A 886 29.32 -0.49 13.73
N GLU A 887 28.83 0.74 13.85
CA GLU A 887 28.66 1.46 15.12
C GLU A 887 27.22 1.29 15.65
#